data_bd60560600b3f41932058b9dc89e9999
#
_entry.id   bd60560600b3f41932058b9dc89e9999
#
_cell.length_a   1.000
_cell.length_b   1.000
_cell.length_c   1.000
_cell.angle_alpha   90.00
_cell.angle_beta   90.00
_cell.angle_gamma   90.00
#
_symmetry.space_group_name_H-M   'P 1'
#
loop_
_entity.id
_entity.type
_entity.pdbx_description
1 polymer ?
#
loop_
_entity_poly.entity_id
_entity_poly.type
_entity_poly.pdbx_seq_one_letter_code
_entity_poly.pdbx_strand_id
1 'polypeptide(L)'
;MANISEISIKRPVLSTVMTIILLLFGMIGYKFLGVREFPSVDNPIISVNVTYPGANAEVIMNQITEPLEQNINGIPGIRSLSSVSSQGSCRITVEFELSVDLETAANDVRDKVSRAQRYLPRDCDPPTVSKADADATPIMQIGIRSSKRSLMELSEIAELTVKERLQTIPNVSGVDIWGQKRYSMRLWLDPIKMAGYGVTPLDVKNAVDAENVELPSGSIEGNTIDLSIRTLGLMHTATEFNDLIIKRDGDNIIRFQDVGRAEVSPEDLRSVMRKNGEPMVIDVIIPQPGANQIEIADEAYKRIEQLKKDLPEDVTVEMVYDNTRFIRASIAEVEETIYVAFLLVVLIIFLFLRDWRVTLVPVVVIPVSLVGAFFVMYVSGFSINVLTMLAVVLSVGLVVDDAIVMAENIYVRIEQGMEPKEAGIDGAKEIFFAVVSTTVTLVSVFLPIVFMEGMTGRLFKEFSIVIAGSVTISSFVALTFTPMLATKLLRKRENKGWLYTKTEPFFEGMNNIYAKSLNAFLNHKWWSIPIVVILFGSIGYFWRTIRSELSPLEDRSSISINIRAQEGATFEFIRDFTDQVAAMADTLAPERQALTVRANNSNGYITVLLPDIKDRERSQMEIADVLSKNVRGKTEARAFVQQQSTFGGRRAGMPVQYVLQATSLEKLQEYLPAFMQKVSESPVFQMADVNLKFTKPEARIEINRDKASSLGVSTRTIAQTLQYALSGQRMGYFYMNGKQYQILGEINRQQRNTPLDLKSIYVRSDAGEMIQLDNLVTLKEDVAPPQLYRYNRFVSATVSSGLNKGYTIGDGLDEMDRIASETLDNSFRTALSGESKEFRESSSRLMFAMILALFMIYLVLAAQFESFKDPLVVMFTVPLAIAGALIFMSYSGVTMNIFSQIGIIMLIGLVAKNGILIVEFANQRQEAGLSMAEAIRSASTQRLRPILMTSISTILGLVPLVYASGEGAQGRIAMGIAVVGGMIVSTFLTLFIVPAMYSFISTDRQSKINNQELKIKK
;
A
#
# COMPACT_ATOMS: atom_id res chain seq x y z
N MET A 1 1.45 -2.36 52.11
CA MET A 1 1.26 -3.47 51.16
C MET A 1 2.63 -3.82 50.55
N ALA A 2 2.98 -5.09 50.47
CA ALA A 2 4.24 -5.49 49.86
C ALA A 2 4.22 -5.16 48.37
N ASN A 3 5.21 -4.42 47.89
CA ASN A 3 5.37 -4.07 46.46
C ASN A 3 5.68 -5.35 45.66
N ILE A 4 5.26 -5.40 44.39
CA ILE A 4 5.51 -6.54 43.50
C ILE A 4 6.99 -6.91 43.43
N SER A 5 7.87 -5.93 43.51
CA SER A 5 9.33 -6.10 43.57
C SER A 5 9.80 -6.80 44.84
N GLU A 6 9.21 -6.46 46.01
CA GLU A 6 9.49 -7.11 47.27
C GLU A 6 9.06 -8.58 47.27
N ILE A 7 7.87 -8.87 46.68
CA ILE A 7 7.38 -10.25 46.51
C ILE A 7 8.34 -11.06 45.64
N SER A 8 8.82 -10.47 44.55
CA SER A 8 9.73 -11.10 43.57
C SER A 8 11.12 -11.42 44.20
N ILE A 9 11.64 -10.53 45.03
CA ILE A 9 12.89 -10.75 45.77
C ILE A 9 12.74 -11.86 46.80
N LYS A 10 11.59 -11.89 47.50
CA LYS A 10 11.29 -12.93 48.51
C LYS A 10 10.96 -14.29 47.90
N ARG A 11 10.44 -14.31 46.64
CA ARG A 11 10.04 -15.54 45.93
C ARG A 11 10.73 -15.60 44.54
N PRO A 12 12.05 -15.85 44.48
CA PRO A 12 12.81 -15.80 43.22
C PRO A 12 12.35 -16.81 42.20
N VAL A 13 11.85 -18.00 42.62
CA VAL A 13 11.33 -19.02 41.71
C VAL A 13 10.07 -18.50 40.97
N LEU A 14 9.18 -17.82 41.70
CA LEU A 14 7.98 -17.23 41.10
C LEU A 14 8.34 -16.24 39.98
N SER A 15 9.29 -15.32 40.26
CA SER A 15 9.72 -14.32 39.27
C SER A 15 10.35 -14.97 38.03
N THR A 16 11.20 -15.99 38.22
CA THR A 16 11.82 -16.74 37.11
C THR A 16 10.78 -17.49 36.30
N VAL A 17 9.81 -18.16 36.94
CA VAL A 17 8.72 -18.88 36.23
C VAL A 17 7.88 -17.91 35.39
N MET A 18 7.50 -16.75 35.92
CA MET A 18 6.75 -15.74 35.16
C MET A 18 7.51 -15.28 33.93
N THR A 19 8.83 -15.06 34.05
CA THR A 19 9.67 -14.67 32.91
C THR A 19 9.78 -15.79 31.88
N ILE A 20 9.92 -17.06 32.32
CA ILE A 20 9.93 -18.21 31.38
C ILE A 20 8.58 -18.38 30.70
N ILE A 21 7.48 -18.15 31.37
CA ILE A 21 6.12 -18.20 30.77
C ILE A 21 5.99 -17.15 29.69
N LEU A 22 6.45 -15.90 29.91
CA LEU A 22 6.46 -14.85 28.88
C LEU A 22 7.28 -15.26 27.65
N LEU A 23 8.47 -15.83 27.85
CA LEU A 23 9.32 -16.33 26.77
C LEU A 23 8.63 -17.46 25.99
N LEU A 24 8.01 -18.42 26.68
CA LEU A 24 7.31 -19.53 26.04
C LEU A 24 6.13 -19.05 25.18
N PHE A 25 5.28 -18.18 25.73
CA PHE A 25 4.16 -17.62 24.97
C PHE A 25 4.63 -16.75 23.81
N GLY A 26 5.73 -16.00 23.96
CA GLY A 26 6.31 -15.22 22.88
C GLY A 26 6.86 -16.10 21.75
N MET A 27 7.56 -17.20 22.07
CA MET A 27 8.05 -18.17 21.07
C MET A 27 6.89 -18.88 20.36
N ILE A 28 5.84 -19.25 21.10
CA ILE A 28 4.62 -19.82 20.51
C ILE A 28 3.97 -18.79 19.58
N GLY A 29 3.81 -17.55 20.03
CA GLY A 29 3.27 -16.45 19.22
C GLY A 29 4.06 -16.28 17.91
N TYR A 30 5.39 -16.20 17.97
CA TYR A 30 6.24 -16.07 16.80
C TYR A 30 6.00 -17.17 15.75
N LYS A 31 5.82 -18.43 16.20
CA LYS A 31 5.60 -19.57 15.30
C LYS A 31 4.26 -19.51 14.55
N PHE A 32 3.23 -18.92 15.15
CA PHE A 32 1.88 -18.87 14.56
C PHE A 32 1.54 -17.54 13.87
N LEU A 33 2.45 -16.55 13.93
CA LEU A 33 2.26 -15.28 13.23
C LEU A 33 2.49 -15.43 11.73
N GLY A 34 1.53 -14.96 10.92
CA GLY A 34 1.68 -14.84 9.47
C GLY A 34 2.70 -13.75 9.10
N VAL A 35 3.40 -13.95 7.98
CA VAL A 35 4.41 -13.01 7.48
C VAL A 35 3.91 -12.33 6.21
N ARG A 36 3.98 -11.00 6.17
CA ARG A 36 3.58 -10.17 5.02
C ARG A 36 4.40 -8.87 4.96
N GLU A 37 4.26 -8.10 3.88
CA GLU A 37 5.01 -6.85 3.71
C GLU A 37 4.55 -5.76 4.69
N PHE A 38 3.25 -5.47 4.70
CA PHE A 38 2.59 -4.46 5.56
C PHE A 38 1.39 -5.06 6.28
N PRO A 39 0.89 -4.40 7.34
CA PRO A 39 -0.41 -4.71 7.91
C PRO A 39 -1.51 -4.75 6.85
N SER A 40 -2.54 -5.57 7.07
CA SER A 40 -3.69 -5.60 6.17
C SER A 40 -4.44 -4.26 6.22
N VAL A 41 -4.34 -3.50 5.14
CA VAL A 41 -5.04 -2.23 4.95
C VAL A 41 -6.13 -2.45 3.90
N ASP A 42 -7.00 -3.42 4.16
CA ASP A 42 -8.10 -3.75 3.25
C ASP A 42 -9.10 -2.60 3.24
N ASN A 43 -9.03 -1.75 2.21
CA ASN A 43 -10.15 -0.90 1.90
C ASN A 43 -11.26 -1.79 1.35
N PRO A 44 -12.46 -1.79 1.96
CA PRO A 44 -13.57 -2.54 1.43
C PRO A 44 -13.97 -1.95 0.07
N ILE A 45 -13.50 -2.55 -1.01
CA ILE A 45 -13.81 -2.13 -2.38
C ILE A 45 -14.67 -3.20 -3.03
N ILE A 46 -15.79 -2.78 -3.58
CA ILE A 46 -16.68 -3.64 -4.36
C ILE A 46 -16.68 -3.15 -5.80
N SER A 47 -16.41 -4.04 -6.74
CA SER A 47 -16.48 -3.75 -8.16
C SER A 47 -17.72 -4.36 -8.78
N VAL A 48 -18.47 -3.56 -9.51
CA VAL A 48 -19.60 -4.00 -10.33
C VAL A 48 -19.22 -3.85 -11.80
N ASN A 49 -19.20 -4.97 -12.54
CA ASN A 49 -18.86 -4.98 -13.95
C ASN A 49 -20.07 -5.42 -14.76
N VAL A 50 -20.32 -4.73 -15.88
CA VAL A 50 -21.37 -5.06 -16.84
C VAL A 50 -20.78 -4.99 -18.24
N THR A 51 -21.09 -5.99 -19.06
CA THR A 51 -20.72 -6.02 -20.48
C THR A 51 -21.94 -5.79 -21.34
N TYR A 52 -21.84 -4.88 -22.29
CA TYR A 52 -22.85 -4.63 -23.31
C TYR A 52 -22.14 -4.45 -24.65
N PRO A 53 -21.87 -5.55 -25.37
CA PRO A 53 -21.07 -5.53 -26.58
C PRO A 53 -21.64 -4.60 -27.64
N GLY A 54 -20.77 -3.80 -28.29
CA GLY A 54 -21.15 -2.90 -29.36
C GLY A 54 -21.66 -1.52 -28.91
N ALA A 55 -22.08 -1.35 -27.65
CA ALA A 55 -22.53 -0.05 -27.15
C ALA A 55 -21.35 0.94 -27.00
N ASN A 56 -21.55 2.21 -27.36
CA ASN A 56 -20.56 3.26 -27.12
C ASN A 56 -20.56 3.72 -25.66
N ALA A 57 -19.56 4.52 -25.24
CA ALA A 57 -19.39 4.96 -23.86
C ALA A 57 -20.58 5.77 -23.32
N GLU A 58 -21.24 6.57 -24.18
CA GLU A 58 -22.39 7.39 -23.78
C GLU A 58 -23.64 6.54 -23.52
N VAL A 59 -23.90 5.56 -24.37
CA VAL A 59 -25.00 4.58 -24.16
C VAL A 59 -24.78 3.78 -22.87
N ILE A 60 -23.54 3.33 -22.64
CA ILE A 60 -23.15 2.63 -21.40
C ILE A 60 -23.39 3.52 -20.19
N MET A 61 -22.96 4.79 -20.26
CA MET A 61 -23.13 5.72 -19.15
C MET A 61 -24.60 5.95 -18.81
N ASN A 62 -25.42 6.23 -19.83
CA ASN A 62 -26.82 6.63 -19.62
C ASN A 62 -27.72 5.44 -19.28
N GLN A 63 -27.54 4.27 -19.93
CA GLN A 63 -28.43 3.13 -19.80
C GLN A 63 -27.99 2.10 -18.75
N ILE A 64 -26.73 2.08 -18.36
CA ILE A 64 -26.20 1.08 -17.43
C ILE A 64 -25.59 1.74 -16.19
N THR A 65 -24.61 2.64 -16.37
CA THR A 65 -23.85 3.20 -15.26
C THR A 65 -24.72 4.03 -14.33
N GLU A 66 -25.48 4.97 -14.89
CA GLU A 66 -26.29 5.89 -14.08
C GLU A 66 -27.42 5.18 -13.31
N PRO A 67 -28.21 4.26 -13.89
CA PRO A 67 -29.18 3.48 -13.13
C PRO A 67 -28.58 2.63 -12.01
N LEU A 68 -27.40 2.05 -12.23
CA LEU A 68 -26.68 1.29 -11.20
C LEU A 68 -26.18 2.19 -10.08
N GLU A 69 -25.52 3.30 -10.40
CA GLU A 69 -25.04 4.29 -9.41
C GLU A 69 -26.17 4.84 -8.54
N GLN A 70 -27.33 5.14 -9.14
CA GLN A 70 -28.50 5.64 -8.41
C GLN A 70 -28.97 4.65 -7.35
N ASN A 71 -28.99 3.36 -7.66
CA ASN A 71 -29.40 2.32 -6.73
C ASN A 71 -28.33 2.05 -5.66
N ILE A 72 -27.06 2.02 -6.02
CA ILE A 72 -25.93 1.72 -5.13
C ILE A 72 -25.69 2.86 -4.12
N ASN A 73 -25.84 4.11 -4.53
CA ASN A 73 -25.53 5.28 -3.70
C ASN A 73 -26.31 5.37 -2.37
N GLY A 74 -27.39 4.62 -2.22
CA GLY A 74 -28.17 4.57 -0.97
C GLY A 74 -27.62 3.60 0.09
N ILE A 75 -26.44 3.01 -0.09
CA ILE A 75 -25.82 2.10 0.87
C ILE A 75 -25.04 2.92 1.90
N PRO A 76 -25.22 2.67 3.21
CA PRO A 76 -24.46 3.37 4.25
C PRO A 76 -22.96 3.05 4.19
N GLY A 77 -22.11 3.99 4.58
CA GLY A 77 -20.66 3.79 4.70
C GLY A 77 -19.91 3.84 3.37
N ILE A 78 -20.52 4.29 2.27
CA ILE A 78 -19.79 4.55 1.02
C ILE A 78 -18.90 5.78 1.19
N ARG A 79 -17.58 5.60 1.02
CA ARG A 79 -16.55 6.64 1.03
C ARG A 79 -16.42 7.34 -0.31
N SER A 80 -16.44 6.54 -1.40
CA SER A 80 -16.44 7.07 -2.77
C SER A 80 -17.07 6.10 -3.75
N LEU A 81 -17.68 6.66 -4.78
CA LEU A 81 -18.28 5.93 -5.90
C LEU A 81 -17.66 6.44 -7.19
N SER A 82 -16.89 5.61 -7.88
CA SER A 82 -16.30 5.95 -9.16
C SER A 82 -16.74 4.97 -10.24
N SER A 83 -16.97 5.47 -11.43
CA SER A 83 -17.37 4.64 -12.57
C SER A 83 -16.63 5.01 -13.83
N VAL A 84 -16.45 4.01 -14.68
CA VAL A 84 -15.86 4.11 -16.00
C VAL A 84 -16.80 3.44 -17.00
N SER A 85 -17.30 4.22 -17.93
CA SER A 85 -18.11 3.76 -19.05
C SER A 85 -17.24 3.77 -20.31
N SER A 86 -16.96 2.59 -20.84
CA SER A 86 -16.15 2.37 -22.04
C SER A 86 -17.00 1.77 -23.15
N GLN A 87 -16.47 1.68 -24.35
CA GLN A 87 -17.14 0.94 -25.40
C GLN A 87 -17.34 -0.51 -24.99
N GLY A 88 -18.58 -0.96 -24.93
CA GLY A 88 -18.99 -2.34 -24.60
C GLY A 88 -18.90 -2.72 -23.13
N SER A 89 -18.50 -1.84 -22.21
CA SER A 89 -18.35 -2.21 -20.80
C SER A 89 -18.53 -1.07 -19.82
N CYS A 90 -19.09 -1.38 -18.66
CA CYS A 90 -19.18 -0.52 -17.49
C CYS A 90 -18.45 -1.15 -16.33
N ARG A 91 -17.68 -0.34 -15.59
CA ARG A 91 -17.13 -0.72 -14.30
C ARG A 91 -17.49 0.35 -13.27
N ILE A 92 -18.11 -0.06 -12.18
CA ILE A 92 -18.38 0.80 -11.02
C ILE A 92 -17.54 0.29 -9.87
N THR A 93 -16.79 1.17 -9.24
CA THR A 93 -15.96 0.88 -8.05
C THR A 93 -16.58 1.61 -6.87
N VAL A 94 -17.01 0.86 -5.88
CA VAL A 94 -17.60 1.35 -4.63
C VAL A 94 -16.57 1.17 -3.54
N GLU A 95 -16.04 2.25 -3.03
CA GLU A 95 -15.10 2.26 -1.90
C GLU A 95 -15.90 2.57 -0.64
N PHE A 96 -15.78 1.71 0.37
CA PHE A 96 -16.43 1.88 1.67
C PHE A 96 -15.47 2.43 2.72
N GLU A 97 -16.02 2.95 3.80
CA GLU A 97 -15.24 3.28 4.98
C GLU A 97 -14.63 2.02 5.59
N LEU A 98 -13.44 2.16 6.17
CA LEU A 98 -12.68 1.04 6.75
C LEU A 98 -13.38 0.34 7.92
N SER A 99 -14.40 0.97 8.51
CA SER A 99 -15.24 0.40 9.58
C SER A 99 -16.28 -0.59 9.08
N VAL A 100 -16.56 -0.58 7.76
CA VAL A 100 -17.61 -1.40 7.14
C VAL A 100 -17.08 -2.81 6.89
N ASP A 101 -17.86 -3.82 7.24
CA ASP A 101 -17.54 -5.21 6.93
C ASP A 101 -17.70 -5.49 5.44
N LEU A 102 -16.67 -6.05 4.82
CA LEU A 102 -16.63 -6.31 3.37
C LEU A 102 -17.73 -7.27 2.90
N GLU A 103 -18.08 -8.28 3.72
CA GLU A 103 -19.12 -9.25 3.38
C GLU A 103 -20.52 -8.59 3.36
N THR A 104 -20.80 -7.81 4.38
CA THR A 104 -22.06 -7.03 4.48
C THR A 104 -22.16 -6.05 3.32
N ALA A 105 -21.10 -5.29 3.05
CA ALA A 105 -21.06 -4.36 1.93
C ALA A 105 -21.28 -5.05 0.57
N ALA A 106 -20.67 -6.22 0.35
CA ALA A 106 -20.82 -6.97 -0.89
C ALA A 106 -22.26 -7.49 -1.08
N ASN A 107 -22.91 -7.92 0.00
CA ASN A 107 -24.29 -8.36 -0.02
C ASN A 107 -25.24 -7.17 -0.31
N ASP A 108 -25.03 -6.03 0.34
CA ASP A 108 -25.82 -4.82 0.11
C ASP A 108 -25.70 -4.33 -1.35
N VAL A 109 -24.47 -4.32 -1.90
CA VAL A 109 -24.26 -3.96 -3.31
C VAL A 109 -24.96 -4.96 -4.23
N ARG A 110 -24.85 -6.28 -3.97
CA ARG A 110 -25.53 -7.30 -4.75
C ARG A 110 -27.04 -7.12 -4.78
N ASP A 111 -27.65 -6.84 -3.64
CA ASP A 111 -29.08 -6.58 -3.52
C ASP A 111 -29.50 -5.34 -4.31
N LYS A 112 -28.75 -4.27 -4.23
CA LYS A 112 -29.02 -3.02 -4.97
C LYS A 112 -28.85 -3.20 -6.47
N VAL A 113 -27.79 -3.90 -6.90
CA VAL A 113 -27.55 -4.25 -8.31
C VAL A 113 -28.66 -5.15 -8.86
N SER A 114 -29.10 -6.16 -8.11
CA SER A 114 -30.22 -7.03 -8.51
C SER A 114 -31.52 -6.23 -8.71
N ARG A 115 -31.81 -5.27 -7.85
CA ARG A 115 -32.96 -4.36 -8.01
C ARG A 115 -32.82 -3.47 -9.24
N ALA A 116 -31.59 -3.02 -9.56
CA ALA A 116 -31.36 -2.17 -10.71
C ALA A 116 -31.44 -2.93 -12.03
N GLN A 117 -31.24 -4.26 -12.03
CA GLN A 117 -31.21 -5.09 -13.24
C GLN A 117 -32.46 -4.94 -14.11
N ARG A 118 -33.65 -4.70 -13.54
CA ARG A 118 -34.91 -4.48 -14.28
C ARG A 118 -34.92 -3.23 -15.16
N TYR A 119 -34.03 -2.27 -14.88
CA TYR A 119 -33.89 -1.03 -15.65
C TYR A 119 -32.82 -1.12 -16.73
N LEU A 120 -32.04 -2.19 -16.75
CA LEU A 120 -30.98 -2.38 -17.73
C LEU A 120 -31.54 -2.93 -19.06
N PRO A 121 -30.85 -2.68 -20.18
CA PRO A 121 -31.19 -3.28 -21.47
C PRO A 121 -31.21 -4.81 -21.39
N ARG A 122 -32.14 -5.46 -22.07
CA ARG A 122 -32.28 -6.93 -22.04
C ARG A 122 -31.11 -7.68 -22.69
N ASP A 123 -30.42 -6.99 -23.61
CA ASP A 123 -29.31 -7.56 -24.39
C ASP A 123 -27.93 -7.36 -23.72
N CYS A 124 -27.88 -6.74 -22.54
CA CYS A 124 -26.64 -6.67 -21.77
C CYS A 124 -26.41 -7.93 -20.94
N ASP A 125 -25.14 -8.28 -20.72
CA ASP A 125 -24.80 -9.36 -19.80
C ASP A 125 -25.21 -8.98 -18.37
N PRO A 126 -25.60 -9.96 -17.53
CA PRO A 126 -25.95 -9.71 -16.15
C PRO A 126 -24.78 -9.05 -15.38
N PRO A 127 -25.04 -8.04 -14.53
CA PRO A 127 -24.01 -7.42 -13.71
C PRO A 127 -23.30 -8.42 -12.80
N THR A 128 -21.99 -8.38 -12.79
CA THR A 128 -21.17 -9.18 -11.89
C THR A 128 -20.66 -8.30 -10.75
N VAL A 129 -20.89 -8.73 -9.51
CA VAL A 129 -20.44 -8.05 -8.29
C VAL A 129 -19.28 -8.86 -7.71
N SER A 130 -18.11 -8.27 -7.69
CA SER A 130 -16.91 -8.88 -7.14
C SER A 130 -16.35 -8.02 -6.02
N LYS A 131 -15.87 -8.67 -4.97
CA LYS A 131 -15.03 -8.00 -3.96
C LYS A 131 -13.71 -7.69 -4.64
N ALA A 132 -13.38 -6.43 -4.73
CA ALA A 132 -12.05 -6.02 -5.15
C ALA A 132 -11.21 -5.93 -3.88
N ASP A 133 -10.40 -6.95 -3.69
CA ASP A 133 -9.40 -6.93 -2.65
C ASP A 133 -8.33 -5.91 -3.04
N ALA A 134 -8.15 -4.89 -2.23
CA ALA A 134 -7.09 -3.91 -2.45
C ALA A 134 -5.71 -4.56 -2.28
N ASP A 135 -5.63 -5.60 -1.44
CA ASP A 135 -4.43 -6.41 -1.22
C ASP A 135 -4.28 -7.57 -2.22
N ALA A 136 -5.25 -7.78 -3.12
CA ALA A 136 -5.16 -8.78 -4.19
C ALA A 136 -4.08 -8.43 -5.24
N THR A 137 -2.96 -7.86 -4.78
CA THR A 137 -1.79 -7.72 -5.64
C THR A 137 -1.18 -9.10 -5.85
N PRO A 138 -0.93 -9.47 -7.10
CA PRO A 138 -0.26 -10.72 -7.39
C PRO A 138 1.08 -10.80 -6.66
N ILE A 139 1.28 -11.87 -5.92
CA ILE A 139 2.54 -12.10 -5.19
C ILE A 139 3.59 -12.80 -6.04
N MET A 140 3.15 -13.65 -6.98
CA MET A 140 4.04 -14.40 -7.85
C MET A 140 3.50 -14.42 -9.28
N GLN A 141 4.41 -14.43 -10.26
CA GLN A 141 4.12 -14.55 -11.68
C GLN A 141 4.95 -15.70 -12.25
N ILE A 142 4.28 -16.72 -12.73
CA ILE A 142 4.87 -17.94 -13.26
C ILE A 142 4.68 -17.93 -14.78
N GLY A 143 5.78 -17.87 -15.52
CA GLY A 143 5.79 -17.86 -16.99
C GLY A 143 5.80 -19.25 -17.56
N ILE A 144 5.00 -19.47 -18.59
CA ILE A 144 4.90 -20.70 -19.34
C ILE A 144 5.25 -20.39 -20.80
N ARG A 145 6.26 -21.06 -21.32
CA ARG A 145 6.72 -20.86 -22.69
C ARG A 145 7.10 -22.18 -23.38
N SER A 146 7.03 -22.17 -24.71
CA SER A 146 7.57 -23.22 -25.58
C SER A 146 7.96 -22.59 -26.91
N SER A 147 9.03 -23.09 -27.51
CA SER A 147 9.42 -22.70 -28.86
C SER A 147 8.68 -23.47 -29.97
N LYS A 148 7.93 -24.51 -29.59
CA LYS A 148 7.26 -25.44 -30.53
C LYS A 148 5.74 -25.25 -30.57
N ARG A 149 5.14 -24.75 -29.49
CA ARG A 149 3.68 -24.66 -29.31
C ARG A 149 3.15 -23.26 -29.57
N SER A 150 1.94 -23.20 -30.08
CA SER A 150 1.18 -21.95 -30.21
C SER A 150 0.82 -21.37 -28.85
N LEU A 151 0.58 -20.06 -28.78
CA LEU A 151 0.10 -19.41 -27.55
C LEU A 151 -1.28 -19.94 -27.10
N MET A 152 -2.10 -20.48 -28.02
CA MET A 152 -3.38 -21.12 -27.68
C MET A 152 -3.17 -22.44 -26.93
N GLU A 153 -2.28 -23.28 -27.41
CA GLU A 153 -1.92 -24.54 -26.73
C GLU A 153 -1.25 -24.28 -25.38
N LEU A 154 -0.36 -23.25 -25.30
CA LEU A 154 0.24 -22.86 -24.02
C LEU A 154 -0.81 -22.32 -23.04
N SER A 155 -1.80 -21.59 -23.53
CA SER A 155 -2.91 -21.10 -22.70
C SER A 155 -3.79 -22.23 -22.17
N GLU A 156 -3.99 -23.27 -22.97
CA GLU A 156 -4.70 -24.47 -22.53
C GLU A 156 -3.93 -25.22 -21.43
N ILE A 157 -2.62 -25.40 -21.60
CA ILE A 157 -1.74 -26.00 -20.57
C ILE A 157 -1.75 -25.15 -19.29
N ALA A 158 -1.63 -23.82 -19.42
CA ALA A 158 -1.71 -22.89 -18.31
C ALA A 158 -3.02 -23.05 -17.55
N GLU A 159 -4.16 -23.09 -18.26
CA GLU A 159 -5.49 -23.17 -17.66
C GLU A 159 -5.79 -24.55 -17.05
N LEU A 160 -5.45 -25.64 -17.75
CA LEU A 160 -5.84 -27.00 -17.35
C LEU A 160 -4.86 -27.67 -16.38
N THR A 161 -3.57 -27.33 -16.47
CA THR A 161 -2.54 -28.05 -15.71
C THR A 161 -1.90 -27.18 -14.66
N VAL A 162 -1.45 -25.98 -15.03
CA VAL A 162 -0.66 -25.13 -14.11
C VAL A 162 -1.59 -24.41 -13.13
N LYS A 163 -2.58 -23.70 -13.64
CA LYS A 163 -3.57 -22.98 -12.82
C LYS A 163 -4.27 -23.89 -11.82
N GLU A 164 -4.79 -25.06 -12.27
CA GLU A 164 -5.52 -26.00 -11.40
C GLU A 164 -4.67 -26.45 -10.21
N ARG A 165 -3.37 -26.68 -10.42
CA ARG A 165 -2.46 -27.05 -9.34
C ARG A 165 -2.11 -25.90 -8.42
N LEU A 166 -1.90 -24.70 -8.97
CA LEU A 166 -1.57 -23.53 -8.17
C LEU A 166 -2.76 -23.00 -7.37
N GLN A 167 -3.97 -23.09 -7.94
CA GLN A 167 -5.19 -22.64 -7.29
C GLN A 167 -5.57 -23.45 -6.04
N THR A 168 -5.11 -24.71 -5.94
CA THR A 168 -5.34 -25.56 -4.77
C THR A 168 -4.32 -25.35 -3.64
N ILE A 169 -3.40 -24.41 -3.77
CA ILE A 169 -2.52 -24.01 -2.67
C ILE A 169 -3.37 -23.36 -1.56
N PRO A 170 -3.21 -23.77 -0.28
CA PRO A 170 -3.94 -23.15 0.82
C PRO A 170 -3.72 -21.63 0.86
N ASN A 171 -4.78 -20.89 1.16
CA ASN A 171 -4.76 -19.44 1.26
C ASN A 171 -4.53 -18.67 -0.08
N VAL A 172 -4.60 -19.35 -1.23
CA VAL A 172 -4.69 -18.70 -2.54
C VAL A 172 -6.15 -18.34 -2.80
N SER A 173 -6.43 -17.09 -3.18
CA SER A 173 -7.75 -16.61 -3.57
C SER A 173 -8.11 -17.02 -4.99
N GLY A 174 -7.12 -16.98 -5.88
CA GLY A 174 -7.27 -17.35 -7.28
C GLY A 174 -5.95 -17.29 -8.05
N VAL A 175 -5.99 -17.82 -9.27
CA VAL A 175 -4.88 -17.72 -10.22
C VAL A 175 -5.43 -17.14 -11.52
N ASP A 176 -4.93 -15.96 -11.91
CA ASP A 176 -5.26 -15.31 -13.17
C ASP A 176 -4.24 -15.65 -14.24
N ILE A 177 -4.66 -15.69 -15.50
CA ILE A 177 -3.78 -15.98 -16.64
C ILE A 177 -3.60 -14.71 -17.48
N TRP A 178 -2.39 -14.16 -17.51
CA TRP A 178 -2.07 -13.02 -18.34
C TRP A 178 -1.47 -13.43 -19.67
N GLY A 179 -1.86 -12.76 -20.76
CA GLY A 179 -1.46 -13.12 -22.11
C GLY A 179 -2.18 -14.36 -22.63
N GLN A 180 -3.25 -14.81 -21.98
CA GLN A 180 -4.06 -15.94 -22.40
C GLN A 180 -4.62 -15.75 -23.81
N LYS A 181 -4.52 -16.79 -24.62
CA LYS A 181 -5.14 -16.89 -25.95
C LYS A 181 -6.12 -18.06 -25.96
N ARG A 182 -7.35 -17.80 -25.52
CA ARG A 182 -8.41 -18.82 -25.55
C ARG A 182 -8.80 -19.15 -26.98
N TYR A 183 -9.15 -20.39 -27.22
CA TYR A 183 -9.68 -20.81 -28.52
C TYR A 183 -11.01 -20.13 -28.77
N SER A 184 -11.28 -19.80 -30.05
CA SER A 184 -12.60 -19.43 -30.57
C SER A 184 -12.75 -19.94 -31.98
N MET A 185 -13.99 -20.16 -32.41
CA MET A 185 -14.32 -20.39 -33.81
C MET A 185 -14.57 -19.03 -34.45
N ARG A 186 -13.69 -18.57 -35.31
CA ARG A 186 -13.87 -17.31 -36.04
C ARG A 186 -14.47 -17.54 -37.38
N LEU A 187 -15.60 -16.87 -37.60
CA LEU A 187 -16.32 -16.83 -38.84
C LEU A 187 -15.97 -15.51 -39.55
N TRP A 188 -14.97 -15.54 -40.42
CA TRP A 188 -14.58 -14.40 -41.24
C TRP A 188 -15.54 -14.21 -42.40
N LEU A 189 -16.33 -13.13 -42.33
CA LEU A 189 -17.33 -12.79 -43.34
C LEU A 189 -16.70 -12.04 -44.53
N ASP A 190 -17.05 -12.41 -45.74
CA ASP A 190 -16.67 -11.72 -46.98
C ASP A 190 -17.86 -10.97 -47.53
N PRO A 191 -17.99 -9.63 -47.35
CA PRO A 191 -19.18 -8.88 -47.74
C PRO A 191 -19.41 -8.89 -49.24
N ILE A 192 -18.37 -8.99 -50.07
CA ILE A 192 -18.51 -9.02 -51.53
C ILE A 192 -19.12 -10.32 -51.98
N LYS A 193 -18.63 -11.44 -51.45
CA LYS A 193 -19.19 -12.75 -51.74
C LYS A 193 -20.62 -12.89 -51.19
N MET A 194 -20.85 -12.40 -49.95
CA MET A 194 -22.17 -12.40 -49.34
C MET A 194 -23.19 -11.63 -50.20
N ALA A 195 -22.79 -10.47 -50.71
CA ALA A 195 -23.66 -9.70 -51.63
C ALA A 195 -23.97 -10.47 -52.92
N GLY A 196 -22.99 -11.15 -53.51
CA GLY A 196 -23.15 -11.96 -54.72
C GLY A 196 -24.12 -13.15 -54.56
N TYR A 197 -24.12 -13.77 -53.35
CA TYR A 197 -25.04 -14.87 -53.05
C TYR A 197 -26.34 -14.41 -52.35
N GLY A 198 -26.54 -13.14 -52.16
CA GLY A 198 -27.74 -12.59 -51.48
C GLY A 198 -27.81 -13.05 -50.01
N VAL A 199 -26.70 -13.06 -49.30
CA VAL A 199 -26.60 -13.44 -47.90
C VAL A 199 -26.21 -12.23 -47.07
N THR A 200 -26.79 -12.09 -45.88
CA THR A 200 -26.45 -11.00 -44.92
C THR A 200 -25.74 -11.57 -43.69
N PRO A 201 -25.03 -10.76 -42.91
CA PRO A 201 -24.43 -11.21 -41.63
C PRO A 201 -25.48 -11.82 -40.67
N LEU A 202 -26.72 -11.34 -40.72
CA LEU A 202 -27.82 -11.85 -39.90
C LEU A 202 -28.25 -13.26 -40.37
N ASP A 203 -28.17 -13.55 -41.67
CA ASP A 203 -28.49 -14.90 -42.17
C ASP A 203 -27.43 -15.91 -41.65
N VAL A 204 -26.17 -15.55 -41.59
CA VAL A 204 -25.12 -16.40 -41.02
C VAL A 204 -25.40 -16.67 -39.54
N LYS A 205 -25.76 -15.62 -38.76
CA LYS A 205 -26.13 -15.78 -37.37
C LYS A 205 -27.31 -16.73 -37.17
N ASN A 206 -28.36 -16.55 -37.98
CA ASN A 206 -29.54 -17.39 -37.91
C ASN A 206 -29.25 -18.84 -38.28
N ALA A 207 -28.35 -19.07 -39.27
CA ALA A 207 -27.92 -20.42 -39.64
C ALA A 207 -27.14 -21.09 -38.50
N VAL A 208 -26.21 -20.34 -37.83
CA VAL A 208 -25.51 -20.87 -36.67
C VAL A 208 -26.46 -21.25 -35.54
N ASP A 209 -27.46 -20.41 -35.26
CA ASP A 209 -28.49 -20.71 -34.23
C ASP A 209 -29.37 -21.91 -34.58
N ALA A 210 -29.67 -22.13 -35.85
CA ALA A 210 -30.53 -23.21 -36.29
C ALA A 210 -29.81 -24.56 -36.38
N GLU A 211 -28.58 -24.56 -36.84
CA GLU A 211 -27.82 -25.78 -37.17
C GLU A 211 -26.79 -26.20 -36.11
N ASN A 212 -26.39 -25.28 -35.21
CA ASN A 212 -25.46 -25.60 -34.17
C ASN A 212 -26.15 -25.62 -32.81
N VAL A 213 -26.98 -26.60 -32.58
CA VAL A 213 -27.84 -26.72 -31.39
C VAL A 213 -27.95 -28.15 -30.90
N GLU A 214 -27.85 -28.36 -29.60
CA GLU A 214 -28.13 -29.61 -28.91
C GLU A 214 -29.24 -29.37 -27.90
N LEU A 215 -30.40 -30.01 -28.12
CA LEU A 215 -31.55 -29.88 -27.24
C LEU A 215 -31.80 -31.19 -26.47
N PRO A 216 -32.19 -31.11 -25.19
CA PRO A 216 -32.60 -32.31 -24.46
C PRO A 216 -33.78 -33.02 -25.17
N SER A 217 -33.56 -34.25 -25.62
CA SER A 217 -34.50 -34.99 -26.42
C SER A 217 -35.33 -36.01 -25.65
N GLY A 218 -35.11 -36.09 -24.30
CA GLY A 218 -35.87 -37.06 -23.47
C GLY A 218 -35.38 -38.49 -23.54
N SER A 219 -36.27 -39.45 -23.33
CA SER A 219 -35.99 -40.87 -23.37
C SER A 219 -37.10 -41.67 -24.06
N ILE A 220 -36.77 -42.88 -24.56
CA ILE A 220 -37.72 -43.85 -25.01
C ILE A 220 -37.93 -44.83 -23.86
N GLU A 221 -39.09 -44.77 -23.23
CA GLU A 221 -39.42 -45.61 -22.10
C GLU A 221 -39.95 -46.94 -22.58
N GLY A 222 -39.18 -48.02 -22.48
CA GLY A 222 -39.58 -49.38 -22.75
C GLY A 222 -40.01 -50.10 -21.46
N ASN A 223 -40.60 -51.30 -21.62
CA ASN A 223 -41.07 -52.06 -20.48
C ASN A 223 -39.93 -52.58 -19.54
N THR A 224 -38.71 -52.65 -20.03
CA THR A 224 -37.52 -53.18 -19.31
C THR A 224 -36.26 -52.31 -19.41
N ILE A 225 -36.23 -51.41 -20.37
CA ILE A 225 -35.04 -50.55 -20.62
C ILE A 225 -35.54 -49.14 -20.96
N ASP A 226 -34.98 -48.15 -20.35
CA ASP A 226 -35.12 -46.75 -20.69
C ASP A 226 -33.89 -46.30 -21.49
N LEU A 227 -34.11 -45.78 -22.72
CA LEU A 227 -33.06 -45.35 -23.64
C LEU A 227 -33.06 -43.83 -23.66
N SER A 228 -32.07 -43.16 -23.07
CA SER A 228 -31.86 -41.73 -23.19
C SER A 228 -31.55 -41.38 -24.65
N ILE A 229 -32.27 -40.37 -25.18
CA ILE A 229 -32.01 -39.85 -26.52
C ILE A 229 -31.07 -38.67 -26.43
N ARG A 230 -29.97 -38.70 -27.16
CA ARG A 230 -29.07 -37.59 -27.33
C ARG A 230 -28.99 -37.18 -28.79
N THR A 231 -29.40 -35.95 -29.09
CA THR A 231 -29.32 -35.35 -30.42
C THR A 231 -27.96 -34.67 -30.59
N LEU A 232 -27.14 -35.20 -31.51
CA LEU A 232 -25.80 -34.64 -31.80
C LEU A 232 -25.95 -33.57 -32.90
N GLY A 233 -26.21 -32.33 -32.51
CA GLY A 233 -26.40 -31.21 -33.44
C GLY A 233 -25.33 -30.12 -33.33
N LEU A 234 -24.28 -30.32 -32.49
CA LEU A 234 -23.22 -29.33 -32.33
C LEU A 234 -22.07 -29.60 -33.30
N MET A 235 -21.55 -28.52 -33.86
CA MET A 235 -20.34 -28.54 -34.70
C MET A 235 -19.10 -28.36 -33.84
N HIS A 236 -18.05 -29.09 -34.15
CA HIS A 236 -16.81 -29.16 -33.35
C HIS A 236 -15.57 -28.63 -34.07
N THR A 237 -15.56 -28.69 -35.41
CA THR A 237 -14.41 -28.41 -36.25
C THR A 237 -14.64 -27.26 -37.23
N ALA A 238 -13.57 -26.58 -37.62
CA ALA A 238 -13.66 -25.51 -38.62
C ALA A 238 -14.21 -26.02 -39.98
N THR A 239 -14.00 -27.29 -40.32
CA THR A 239 -14.52 -27.90 -41.52
C THR A 239 -16.04 -28.00 -41.48
N GLU A 240 -16.60 -28.45 -40.35
CA GLU A 240 -18.07 -28.53 -40.18
C GLU A 240 -18.71 -27.15 -40.28
N PHE A 241 -18.06 -26.08 -39.70
CA PHE A 241 -18.54 -24.72 -39.86
C PHE A 241 -18.38 -24.17 -41.28
N ASN A 242 -17.39 -24.55 -42.04
CA ASN A 242 -17.27 -24.19 -43.45
C ASN A 242 -18.33 -24.84 -44.28
N ASP A 243 -18.77 -26.05 -43.92
CA ASP A 243 -19.83 -26.81 -44.59
C ASP A 243 -21.27 -26.39 -44.15
N LEU A 244 -21.40 -25.50 -43.14
CA LEU A 244 -22.67 -25.00 -42.64
C LEU A 244 -23.52 -24.42 -43.78
N ILE A 245 -24.77 -24.92 -43.95
CA ILE A 245 -25.70 -24.46 -44.94
C ILE A 245 -26.30 -23.13 -44.45
N ILE A 246 -26.06 -22.04 -45.17
CA ILE A 246 -26.59 -20.70 -44.86
C ILE A 246 -27.96 -20.48 -45.51
N LYS A 247 -28.08 -20.86 -46.79
CA LYS A 247 -29.28 -20.62 -47.57
C LYS A 247 -29.43 -21.67 -48.68
N ARG A 248 -30.65 -21.98 -49.03
CA ARG A 248 -31.00 -22.70 -50.26
C ARG A 248 -31.66 -21.73 -51.24
N ASP A 249 -31.16 -21.73 -52.46
CA ASP A 249 -31.73 -20.92 -53.55
C ASP A 249 -32.03 -21.85 -54.74
N GLY A 250 -33.26 -22.34 -54.75
CA GLY A 250 -33.66 -23.42 -55.63
C GLY A 250 -32.87 -24.72 -55.36
N ASP A 251 -32.16 -25.22 -56.37
CA ASP A 251 -31.27 -26.42 -56.25
C ASP A 251 -29.85 -26.05 -55.72
N ASN A 252 -29.51 -24.79 -55.63
CA ASN A 252 -28.23 -24.35 -55.18
C ASN A 252 -28.19 -24.27 -53.64
N ILE A 253 -27.21 -24.94 -53.02
CA ILE A 253 -26.97 -24.91 -51.61
C ILE A 253 -25.80 -23.96 -51.38
N ILE A 254 -26.03 -22.83 -50.68
CA ILE A 254 -24.98 -21.88 -50.30
C ILE A 254 -24.46 -22.25 -48.93
N ARG A 255 -23.17 -22.60 -48.86
CA ARG A 255 -22.47 -22.98 -47.63
C ARG A 255 -21.68 -21.80 -47.11
N PHE A 256 -21.23 -21.89 -45.86
CA PHE A 256 -20.46 -20.81 -45.27
C PHE A 256 -19.15 -20.55 -45.99
N GLN A 257 -18.46 -21.58 -46.48
CA GLN A 257 -17.21 -21.44 -47.28
C GLN A 257 -17.41 -20.61 -48.58
N ASP A 258 -18.63 -20.49 -49.10
CA ASP A 258 -18.94 -19.69 -50.29
C ASP A 258 -18.98 -18.20 -49.97
N VAL A 259 -19.32 -17.83 -48.73
CA VAL A 259 -19.52 -16.46 -48.25
C VAL A 259 -18.51 -16.00 -47.21
N GLY A 260 -17.64 -16.91 -46.76
CA GLY A 260 -16.67 -16.61 -45.70
C GLY A 260 -15.65 -17.72 -45.48
N ARG A 261 -15.03 -17.72 -44.32
CA ARG A 261 -14.07 -18.77 -43.88
C ARG A 261 -14.15 -18.95 -42.36
N ALA A 262 -14.35 -20.16 -41.91
CA ALA A 262 -14.25 -20.54 -40.51
C ALA A 262 -12.83 -21.04 -40.19
N GLU A 263 -12.30 -20.59 -39.07
CA GLU A 263 -11.01 -21.08 -38.56
C GLU A 263 -10.98 -21.03 -37.04
N VAL A 264 -10.20 -21.93 -36.44
CA VAL A 264 -9.89 -21.87 -35.00
C VAL A 264 -8.80 -20.83 -34.80
N SER A 265 -9.11 -19.80 -34.03
CA SER A 265 -8.23 -18.63 -33.83
C SER A 265 -8.42 -18.08 -32.42
N PRO A 266 -7.47 -17.26 -31.91
CA PRO A 266 -7.63 -16.67 -30.58
C PRO A 266 -8.90 -15.81 -30.45
N GLU A 267 -9.56 -15.91 -29.29
CA GLU A 267 -10.68 -15.05 -28.92
C GLU A 267 -10.27 -13.56 -28.88
N ASP A 268 -9.10 -13.26 -28.30
CA ASP A 268 -8.49 -11.93 -28.29
C ASP A 268 -7.27 -11.86 -29.20
N LEU A 269 -7.36 -11.10 -30.28
CA LEU A 269 -6.29 -10.83 -31.22
C LEU A 269 -5.43 -9.60 -30.85
N ARG A 270 -5.92 -8.75 -29.93
CA ARG A 270 -5.36 -7.44 -29.64
C ARG A 270 -4.63 -7.39 -28.30
N SER A 271 -3.93 -8.46 -27.98
CA SER A 271 -3.05 -8.52 -26.82
C SER A 271 -1.77 -9.31 -27.15
N VAL A 272 -0.67 -8.94 -26.50
CA VAL A 272 0.59 -9.67 -26.58
C VAL A 272 1.28 -9.64 -25.22
N MET A 273 1.93 -10.74 -24.86
CA MET A 273 2.77 -10.87 -23.68
C MET A 273 4.09 -11.54 -24.07
N ARG A 274 5.22 -10.92 -23.69
CA ARG A 274 6.57 -11.41 -23.99
C ARG A 274 7.50 -11.22 -22.81
N LYS A 275 8.50 -12.08 -22.72
CA LYS A 275 9.65 -11.92 -21.82
C LYS A 275 10.93 -12.00 -22.64
N ASN A 276 11.77 -10.99 -22.55
CA ASN A 276 13.01 -10.91 -23.34
C ASN A 276 12.79 -11.14 -24.85
N GLY A 277 11.64 -10.66 -25.39
CA GLY A 277 11.26 -10.81 -26.79
C GLY A 277 10.48 -12.11 -27.12
N GLU A 278 10.51 -13.14 -26.27
CA GLU A 278 9.82 -14.40 -26.52
C GLU A 278 8.35 -14.36 -26.02
N PRO A 279 7.38 -14.81 -26.84
CA PRO A 279 5.99 -14.93 -26.44
C PRO A 279 5.81 -15.90 -25.28
N MET A 280 4.94 -15.55 -24.32
CA MET A 280 4.66 -16.39 -23.16
C MET A 280 3.25 -16.18 -22.62
N VAL A 281 2.80 -17.09 -21.79
CA VAL A 281 1.62 -16.99 -20.93
C VAL A 281 2.09 -16.94 -19.47
N ILE A 282 1.45 -16.13 -18.63
CA ILE A 282 1.84 -15.97 -17.23
C ILE A 282 0.66 -16.29 -16.32
N ASP A 283 0.84 -17.27 -15.45
CA ASP A 283 -0.05 -17.55 -14.33
C ASP A 283 0.34 -16.68 -13.13
N VAL A 284 -0.66 -16.04 -12.54
CA VAL A 284 -0.46 -15.02 -11.52
C VAL A 284 -1.19 -15.43 -10.26
N ILE A 285 -0.45 -15.69 -9.19
CA ILE A 285 -1.02 -16.10 -7.90
C ILE A 285 -1.49 -14.88 -7.11
N ILE A 286 -2.76 -14.93 -6.72
CA ILE A 286 -3.43 -13.91 -5.89
C ILE A 286 -3.70 -14.52 -4.52
N PRO A 287 -3.15 -13.97 -3.42
CA PRO A 287 -3.38 -14.49 -2.08
C PRO A 287 -4.77 -14.12 -1.56
N GLN A 288 -5.26 -14.87 -0.57
CA GLN A 288 -6.42 -14.45 0.22
C GLN A 288 -6.04 -13.29 1.14
N PRO A 289 -6.99 -12.40 1.50
CA PRO A 289 -6.77 -11.36 2.48
C PRO A 289 -6.20 -11.93 3.79
N GLY A 290 -5.15 -11.31 4.29
CA GLY A 290 -4.54 -11.74 5.54
C GLY A 290 -3.68 -13.00 5.48
N ALA A 291 -3.50 -13.62 4.32
CA ALA A 291 -2.71 -14.83 4.15
C ALA A 291 -1.20 -14.63 4.39
N ASN A 292 -0.53 -15.70 4.79
CA ASN A 292 0.93 -15.75 4.84
C ASN A 292 1.51 -15.90 3.42
N GLN A 293 2.03 -14.79 2.87
CA GLN A 293 2.53 -14.75 1.50
C GLN A 293 3.77 -15.63 1.30
N ILE A 294 4.58 -15.80 2.33
CA ILE A 294 5.80 -16.62 2.28
C ILE A 294 5.44 -18.12 2.19
N GLU A 295 4.47 -18.59 2.97
CA GLU A 295 4.01 -19.98 2.89
C GLU A 295 3.41 -20.32 1.54
N ILE A 296 2.61 -19.40 0.96
CA ILE A 296 2.08 -19.58 -0.39
C ILE A 296 3.22 -19.69 -1.39
N ALA A 297 4.25 -18.84 -1.30
CA ALA A 297 5.39 -18.87 -2.20
C ALA A 297 6.18 -20.18 -2.07
N ASP A 298 6.46 -20.63 -0.85
CA ASP A 298 7.20 -21.88 -0.61
C ASP A 298 6.46 -23.09 -1.18
N GLU A 299 5.13 -23.13 -1.01
CA GLU A 299 4.32 -24.19 -1.58
C GLU A 299 4.24 -24.10 -3.12
N ALA A 300 4.16 -22.87 -3.66
CA ALA A 300 4.18 -22.64 -5.10
C ALA A 300 5.50 -23.13 -5.73
N TYR A 301 6.64 -22.83 -5.12
CA TYR A 301 7.94 -23.36 -5.58
C TYR A 301 7.97 -24.88 -5.61
N LYS A 302 7.47 -25.55 -4.57
CA LYS A 302 7.41 -27.03 -4.55
C LYS A 302 6.53 -27.57 -5.68
N ARG A 303 5.38 -26.94 -5.94
CA ARG A 303 4.48 -27.36 -7.01
C ARG A 303 5.05 -27.08 -8.39
N ILE A 304 5.76 -25.96 -8.58
CA ILE A 304 6.47 -25.66 -9.82
C ILE A 304 7.52 -26.75 -10.13
N GLU A 305 8.27 -27.21 -9.13
CA GLU A 305 9.24 -28.31 -9.33
C GLU A 305 8.57 -29.66 -9.66
N GLN A 306 7.36 -29.90 -9.16
CA GLN A 306 6.55 -31.05 -9.57
C GLN A 306 6.01 -30.88 -10.99
N LEU A 307 5.47 -29.69 -11.31
CA LEU A 307 4.97 -29.36 -12.64
C LEU A 307 6.03 -29.52 -13.74
N LYS A 308 7.29 -29.14 -13.47
CA LYS A 308 8.40 -29.35 -14.42
C LYS A 308 8.64 -30.80 -14.79
N LYS A 309 8.24 -31.73 -13.93
CA LYS A 309 8.37 -33.19 -14.21
C LYS A 309 7.16 -33.76 -14.96
N ASP A 310 6.00 -33.15 -14.78
CA ASP A 310 4.74 -33.65 -15.33
C ASP A 310 4.40 -33.03 -16.69
N LEU A 311 4.99 -31.89 -16.99
CA LEU A 311 4.78 -31.18 -18.26
C LEU A 311 5.64 -31.77 -19.39
N PRO A 312 5.20 -31.60 -20.65
CA PRO A 312 6.00 -31.98 -21.81
C PRO A 312 7.38 -31.31 -21.80
N GLU A 313 8.42 -32.00 -22.28
CA GLU A 313 9.81 -31.50 -22.27
C GLU A 313 10.00 -30.16 -23.03
N ASP A 314 9.12 -29.88 -23.99
CA ASP A 314 9.15 -28.66 -24.79
C ASP A 314 8.52 -27.44 -24.07
N VAL A 315 7.84 -27.65 -22.93
CA VAL A 315 7.19 -26.61 -22.15
C VAL A 315 8.05 -26.25 -20.93
N THR A 316 8.47 -25.00 -20.87
CA THR A 316 9.27 -24.48 -19.76
C THR A 316 8.38 -23.67 -18.82
N VAL A 317 8.46 -23.97 -17.51
CA VAL A 317 7.84 -23.19 -16.44
C VAL A 317 8.92 -22.52 -15.63
N GLU A 318 8.86 -21.19 -15.52
CA GLU A 318 9.85 -20.38 -14.81
C GLU A 318 9.21 -19.31 -13.95
N MET A 319 9.89 -18.92 -12.87
CA MET A 319 9.51 -17.75 -12.07
C MET A 319 9.86 -16.48 -12.83
N VAL A 320 8.86 -15.64 -13.09
CA VAL A 320 9.05 -14.33 -13.75
C VAL A 320 9.21 -13.23 -12.71
N TYR A 321 8.35 -13.24 -11.70
CA TYR A 321 8.35 -12.23 -10.64
C TYR A 321 7.90 -12.87 -9.32
N ASP A 322 8.60 -12.55 -8.25
CA ASP A 322 8.29 -12.99 -6.88
C ASP A 322 8.46 -11.82 -5.90
N ASN A 323 7.33 -11.29 -5.44
CA ASN A 323 7.32 -10.21 -4.45
C ASN A 323 7.79 -10.68 -3.06
N THR A 324 7.72 -11.99 -2.79
CA THR A 324 8.12 -12.51 -1.47
C THR A 324 9.64 -12.44 -1.25
N ARG A 325 10.44 -12.32 -2.32
CA ARG A 325 11.89 -12.04 -2.21
C ARG A 325 12.12 -10.72 -1.50
N PHE A 326 11.42 -9.65 -1.92
CA PHE A 326 11.49 -8.35 -1.25
C PHE A 326 11.07 -8.45 0.22
N ILE A 327 9.99 -9.18 0.52
CA ILE A 327 9.50 -9.37 1.89
C ILE A 327 10.55 -10.09 2.74
N ARG A 328 11.12 -11.18 2.25
CA ARG A 328 12.17 -11.95 2.94
C ARG A 328 13.42 -11.09 3.17
N ALA A 329 13.89 -10.39 2.15
CA ALA A 329 15.05 -9.53 2.25
C ALA A 329 14.83 -8.40 3.26
N SER A 330 13.67 -7.72 3.19
CA SER A 330 13.33 -6.64 4.14
C SER A 330 13.26 -7.12 5.59
N ILE A 331 12.69 -8.30 5.85
CA ILE A 331 12.61 -8.87 7.20
C ILE A 331 14.01 -9.28 7.68
N ALA A 332 14.79 -9.96 6.86
CA ALA A 332 16.17 -10.37 7.21
C ALA A 332 17.06 -9.17 7.55
N GLU A 333 16.95 -8.07 6.80
CA GLU A 333 17.66 -6.82 7.07
C GLU A 333 17.25 -6.19 8.42
N VAL A 334 15.95 -6.28 8.75
CA VAL A 334 15.47 -5.80 10.06
C VAL A 334 15.94 -6.71 11.18
N GLU A 335 15.97 -8.02 10.99
CA GLU A 335 16.55 -8.97 11.97
C GLU A 335 18.02 -8.68 12.22
N GLU A 336 18.82 -8.46 11.16
CA GLU A 336 20.22 -8.05 11.29
C GLU A 336 20.34 -6.73 12.09
N THR A 337 19.47 -5.78 11.80
CA THR A 337 19.39 -4.49 12.51
C THR A 337 19.14 -4.70 14.01
N ILE A 338 18.24 -5.65 14.41
CA ILE A 338 17.98 -5.98 15.82
C ILE A 338 19.26 -6.50 16.51
N TYR A 339 19.98 -7.43 15.85
CA TYR A 339 21.22 -7.98 16.44
C TYR A 339 22.29 -6.91 16.62
N VAL A 340 22.52 -6.05 15.62
CA VAL A 340 23.48 -4.96 15.69
C VAL A 340 23.08 -3.96 16.77
N ALA A 341 21.80 -3.55 16.82
CA ALA A 341 21.29 -2.65 17.85
C ALA A 341 21.47 -3.24 19.26
N PHE A 342 21.13 -4.51 19.44
CA PHE A 342 21.32 -5.22 20.71
C PHE A 342 22.79 -5.20 21.16
N LEU A 343 23.72 -5.54 20.27
CA LEU A 343 25.16 -5.55 20.59
C LEU A 343 25.67 -4.16 20.96
N LEU A 344 25.25 -3.10 20.23
CA LEU A 344 25.64 -1.72 20.55
C LEU A 344 25.10 -1.27 21.91
N VAL A 345 23.86 -1.59 22.22
CA VAL A 345 23.24 -1.28 23.52
C VAL A 345 23.98 -2.01 24.65
N VAL A 346 24.28 -3.28 24.50
CA VAL A 346 25.07 -4.06 25.50
C VAL A 346 26.45 -3.44 25.70
N LEU A 347 27.12 -3.06 24.60
CA LEU A 347 28.43 -2.42 24.66
C LEU A 347 28.41 -1.12 25.49
N ILE A 348 27.40 -0.25 25.23
CA ILE A 348 27.28 1.02 25.95
C ILE A 348 26.99 0.81 27.45
N ILE A 349 26.05 -0.08 27.76
CA ILE A 349 25.73 -0.40 29.13
C ILE A 349 27.00 -0.89 29.85
N PHE A 350 27.79 -1.76 29.22
CA PHE A 350 29.05 -2.24 29.77
C PHE A 350 30.09 -1.12 29.98
N LEU A 351 30.19 -0.19 29.01
CA LEU A 351 31.13 0.94 29.13
C LEU A 351 30.76 1.88 30.29
N PHE A 352 29.46 2.11 30.54
CA PHE A 352 29.02 2.95 31.65
C PHE A 352 29.06 2.23 33.02
N LEU A 353 28.60 0.96 33.07
CA LEU A 353 28.56 0.20 34.33
C LEU A 353 29.92 -0.43 34.69
N ARG A 354 30.76 -0.74 33.69
CA ARG A 354 32.12 -1.25 33.85
C ARG A 354 32.22 -2.56 34.67
N ASP A 355 31.12 -3.25 34.78
CA ASP A 355 30.97 -4.56 35.44
C ASP A 355 30.05 -5.46 34.68
N TRP A 356 30.53 -6.64 34.25
CA TRP A 356 29.75 -7.60 33.48
C TRP A 356 28.54 -8.13 34.23
N ARG A 357 28.62 -8.25 35.58
CA ARG A 357 27.51 -8.72 36.43
C ARG A 357 26.38 -7.71 36.49
N VAL A 358 26.76 -6.43 36.65
CA VAL A 358 25.79 -5.34 36.64
C VAL A 358 25.18 -5.17 35.27
N THR A 359 25.97 -5.32 34.18
CA THR A 359 25.54 -5.27 32.81
C THR A 359 24.59 -6.39 32.43
N LEU A 360 24.84 -7.63 32.92
CA LEU A 360 24.01 -8.79 32.60
C LEU A 360 22.56 -8.61 33.06
N VAL A 361 22.32 -7.88 34.16
CA VAL A 361 20.98 -7.69 34.72
C VAL A 361 20.03 -6.98 33.73
N PRO A 362 20.33 -5.77 33.20
CA PRO A 362 19.47 -5.13 32.20
C PRO A 362 19.52 -5.83 30.83
N VAL A 363 20.65 -6.47 30.47
CA VAL A 363 20.78 -7.14 29.15
C VAL A 363 19.80 -8.31 28.98
N VAL A 364 19.52 -9.07 30.03
CA VAL A 364 18.57 -10.19 29.97
C VAL A 364 17.14 -9.70 29.77
N VAL A 365 16.81 -8.48 30.16
CA VAL A 365 15.45 -7.93 29.99
C VAL A 365 15.12 -7.69 28.52
N ILE A 366 16.10 -7.34 27.69
CA ILE A 366 15.89 -7.04 26.27
C ILE A 366 15.25 -8.23 25.53
N PRO A 367 15.88 -9.42 25.46
CA PRO A 367 15.31 -10.56 24.75
C PRO A 367 13.97 -11.01 25.34
N VAL A 368 13.78 -10.92 26.66
CA VAL A 368 12.49 -11.29 27.28
C VAL A 368 11.37 -10.38 26.79
N SER A 369 11.63 -9.09 26.71
CA SER A 369 10.61 -8.12 26.28
C SER A 369 10.35 -8.18 24.80
N LEU A 370 11.38 -8.35 23.97
CA LEU A 370 11.23 -8.49 22.51
C LEU A 370 10.49 -9.76 22.13
N VAL A 371 10.86 -10.89 22.75
CA VAL A 371 10.13 -12.16 22.54
C VAL A 371 8.70 -12.06 23.07
N GLY A 372 8.51 -11.40 24.21
CA GLY A 372 7.17 -11.15 24.75
C GLY A 372 6.28 -10.30 23.84
N ALA A 373 6.86 -9.40 23.04
CA ALA A 373 6.12 -8.61 22.06
C ALA A 373 5.42 -9.49 21.01
N PHE A 374 6.01 -10.60 20.59
CA PHE A 374 5.36 -11.54 19.68
C PHE A 374 4.10 -12.18 20.26
N PHE A 375 4.05 -12.37 21.58
CA PHE A 375 2.82 -12.80 22.24
C PHE A 375 1.73 -11.73 22.16
N VAL A 376 2.09 -10.44 22.37
CA VAL A 376 1.14 -9.34 22.20
C VAL A 376 0.63 -9.27 20.77
N MET A 377 1.50 -9.43 19.79
CA MET A 377 1.12 -9.47 18.37
C MET A 377 0.13 -10.62 18.10
N TYR A 378 0.42 -11.81 18.60
CA TYR A 378 -0.43 -12.99 18.41
C TYR A 378 -1.83 -12.80 18.99
N VAL A 379 -1.92 -12.34 20.24
CA VAL A 379 -3.21 -12.09 20.90
C VAL A 379 -4.01 -10.97 20.22
N SER A 380 -3.31 -9.99 19.65
CA SER A 380 -3.94 -8.87 18.94
C SER A 380 -4.32 -9.22 17.48
N GLY A 381 -3.99 -10.41 16.97
CA GLY A 381 -4.27 -10.83 15.61
C GLY A 381 -3.42 -10.11 14.56
N PHE A 382 -2.21 -9.67 14.92
CA PHE A 382 -1.28 -8.96 14.05
C PHE A 382 -0.39 -9.92 13.26
N SER A 383 0.43 -9.36 12.37
CA SER A 383 1.37 -10.13 11.54
C SER A 383 2.81 -9.68 11.78
N ILE A 384 3.76 -10.53 11.45
CA ILE A 384 5.14 -10.13 11.25
C ILE A 384 5.20 -9.37 9.92
N ASN A 385 5.55 -8.09 9.99
CA ASN A 385 5.68 -7.24 8.82
C ASN A 385 6.75 -6.17 9.07
N VAL A 386 7.10 -5.41 8.03
CA VAL A 386 8.15 -4.39 8.13
C VAL A 386 7.91 -3.41 9.28
N LEU A 387 6.65 -2.99 9.50
CA LEU A 387 6.31 -2.02 10.56
C LEU A 387 6.37 -2.63 11.96
N THR A 388 5.83 -3.84 12.15
CA THR A 388 5.89 -4.52 13.46
C THR A 388 7.32 -4.88 13.83
N MET A 389 8.14 -5.31 12.87
CA MET A 389 9.55 -5.57 13.10
C MET A 389 10.34 -4.28 13.37
N LEU A 390 10.00 -3.17 12.70
CA LEU A 390 10.55 -1.86 13.01
C LEU A 390 10.20 -1.41 14.44
N ALA A 391 8.97 -1.67 14.91
CA ALA A 391 8.58 -1.45 16.30
C ALA A 391 9.44 -2.27 17.28
N VAL A 392 9.77 -3.51 16.93
CA VAL A 392 10.67 -4.37 17.71
C VAL A 392 12.08 -3.79 17.75
N VAL A 393 12.66 -3.33 16.61
CA VAL A 393 13.98 -2.64 16.59
C VAL A 393 14.01 -1.44 17.51
N LEU A 394 13.00 -0.57 17.40
CA LEU A 394 12.89 0.63 18.23
C LEU A 394 12.75 0.28 19.71
N SER A 395 12.08 -0.83 20.01
CA SER A 395 11.92 -1.30 21.38
C SER A 395 13.23 -1.75 22.02
N VAL A 396 14.27 -2.14 21.26
CA VAL A 396 15.58 -2.52 21.82
C VAL A 396 16.15 -1.42 22.71
N GLY A 397 16.15 -0.18 22.23
CA GLY A 397 16.65 0.96 22.99
C GLY A 397 15.74 1.41 24.13
N LEU A 398 14.40 1.23 23.96
CA LEU A 398 13.38 1.68 24.91
C LEU A 398 13.26 0.79 26.14
N VAL A 399 13.34 -0.51 25.90
CA VAL A 399 13.03 -1.58 26.86
C VAL A 399 14.10 -1.69 27.95
N VAL A 400 15.33 -1.36 27.63
CA VAL A 400 16.45 -1.54 28.57
C VAL A 400 16.50 -0.46 29.66
N ASP A 401 15.94 0.70 29.42
CA ASP A 401 16.10 1.89 30.26
C ASP A 401 15.59 1.70 31.69
N ASP A 402 14.42 1.11 31.88
CA ASP A 402 13.84 0.88 33.20
C ASP A 402 14.66 -0.12 34.00
N ALA A 403 15.17 -1.16 33.32
CA ALA A 403 16.04 -2.15 33.94
C ALA A 403 17.42 -1.57 34.32
N ILE A 404 17.98 -0.65 33.52
CA ILE A 404 19.22 0.07 33.82
C ILE A 404 19.06 0.89 35.11
N VAL A 405 18.02 1.73 35.18
CA VAL A 405 17.78 2.61 36.35
C VAL A 405 17.54 1.76 37.59
N MET A 406 16.83 0.65 37.48
CA MET A 406 16.59 -0.29 38.58
C MET A 406 17.89 -0.93 39.07
N ALA A 407 18.69 -1.49 38.15
CA ALA A 407 19.94 -2.17 38.49
C ALA A 407 20.97 -1.19 39.09
N GLU A 408 21.08 0.03 38.55
CA GLU A 408 22.00 1.07 39.05
C GLU A 408 21.60 1.50 40.46
N ASN A 409 20.34 1.78 40.74
CA ASN A 409 19.90 2.23 42.05
C ASN A 409 20.16 1.16 43.13
N ILE A 410 19.94 -0.11 42.81
CA ILE A 410 20.23 -1.23 43.69
C ILE A 410 21.77 -1.36 43.88
N TYR A 411 22.54 -1.23 42.80
CA TYR A 411 24.00 -1.38 42.85
C TYR A 411 24.68 -0.28 43.69
N VAL A 412 24.26 0.99 43.57
CA VAL A 412 24.79 2.11 44.37
C VAL A 412 24.59 1.84 45.88
N ARG A 413 23.44 1.28 46.28
CA ARG A 413 23.18 0.92 47.70
C ARG A 413 24.06 -0.24 48.19
N ILE A 414 24.30 -1.25 47.34
CA ILE A 414 25.21 -2.36 47.65
C ILE A 414 26.66 -1.82 47.83
N GLU A 415 27.11 -0.88 46.99
CA GLU A 415 28.43 -0.22 47.13
C GLU A 415 28.55 0.59 48.44
N GLN A 416 27.44 1.22 48.86
CA GLN A 416 27.37 1.90 50.15
C GLN A 416 27.43 0.95 51.40
N GLY A 417 27.42 -0.36 51.14
CA GLY A 417 27.56 -1.39 52.18
C GLY A 417 26.28 -2.01 52.69
N MET A 418 25.14 -1.75 52.03
CA MET A 418 23.85 -2.36 52.35
C MET A 418 23.82 -3.84 51.89
N GLU A 419 23.17 -4.72 52.64
CA GLU A 419 23.00 -6.12 52.24
C GLU A 419 22.21 -6.23 50.93
N PRO A 420 22.60 -7.10 49.97
CA PRO A 420 21.98 -7.17 48.65
C PRO A 420 20.46 -7.31 48.66
N LYS A 421 19.88 -8.03 49.59
CA LYS A 421 18.41 -8.17 49.73
C LYS A 421 17.72 -6.89 50.18
N GLU A 422 18.30 -6.21 51.17
CA GLU A 422 17.79 -4.93 51.68
C GLU A 422 17.96 -3.82 50.62
N ALA A 423 19.14 -3.76 50.03
CA ALA A 423 19.40 -2.84 48.90
C ALA A 423 18.43 -3.02 47.71
N GLY A 424 18.06 -4.29 47.42
CA GLY A 424 17.07 -4.63 46.41
C GLY A 424 15.68 -4.14 46.75
N ILE A 425 15.22 -4.33 48.01
CA ILE A 425 13.88 -3.93 48.47
C ILE A 425 13.79 -2.37 48.49
N ASP A 426 14.73 -1.74 49.13
CA ASP A 426 14.70 -0.28 49.27
C ASP A 426 14.98 0.46 47.96
N GLY A 427 15.94 -0.05 47.16
CA GLY A 427 16.22 0.50 45.84
C GLY A 427 15.04 0.38 44.87
N ALA A 428 14.35 -0.77 44.88
CA ALA A 428 13.18 -0.95 44.05
C ALA A 428 11.97 -0.10 44.51
N LYS A 429 11.82 0.09 45.81
CA LYS A 429 10.74 0.91 46.40
C LYS A 429 10.87 2.37 46.01
N GLU A 430 12.09 2.94 45.98
CA GLU A 430 12.36 4.33 45.66
C GLU A 430 12.00 4.71 44.22
N ILE A 431 12.27 3.81 43.29
CA ILE A 431 12.05 4.11 41.86
C ILE A 431 10.81 3.45 41.26
N PHE A 432 10.04 2.69 42.06
CA PHE A 432 8.84 1.99 41.61
C PHE A 432 7.85 2.90 40.86
N PHE A 433 7.46 4.00 41.50
CA PHE A 433 6.53 4.94 40.91
C PHE A 433 7.10 5.64 39.67
N ALA A 434 8.38 5.95 39.67
CA ALA A 434 9.04 6.55 38.51
C ALA A 434 9.01 5.64 37.28
N VAL A 435 9.29 4.31 37.46
CA VAL A 435 9.21 3.33 36.38
C VAL A 435 7.79 3.14 35.86
N VAL A 436 6.82 3.00 36.75
CA VAL A 436 5.38 2.88 36.34
C VAL A 436 4.96 4.14 35.56
N SER A 437 5.33 5.30 36.06
CA SER A 437 5.00 6.58 35.44
C SER A 437 5.58 6.77 34.04
N THR A 438 6.89 6.48 33.87
CA THR A 438 7.53 6.55 32.56
C THR A 438 6.88 5.60 31.56
N THR A 439 6.50 4.41 32.02
CA THR A 439 5.78 3.42 31.22
C THR A 439 4.40 3.94 30.80
N VAL A 440 3.59 4.42 31.73
CA VAL A 440 2.25 4.95 31.44
C VAL A 440 2.34 6.16 30.51
N THR A 441 3.30 7.06 30.75
CA THR A 441 3.53 8.22 29.87
C THR A 441 3.87 7.79 28.45
N LEU A 442 4.78 6.82 28.30
CA LEU A 442 5.17 6.34 26.99
C LEU A 442 4.02 5.62 26.26
N VAL A 443 3.27 4.78 26.95
CA VAL A 443 2.08 4.11 26.38
C VAL A 443 1.03 5.13 25.97
N SER A 444 0.84 6.19 26.76
CA SER A 444 -0.13 7.27 26.46
C SER A 444 0.18 8.04 25.17
N VAL A 445 1.46 8.10 24.74
CA VAL A 445 1.84 8.70 23.46
C VAL A 445 1.31 7.92 22.26
N PHE A 446 1.31 6.57 22.37
CA PHE A 446 0.88 5.70 21.28
C PHE A 446 -0.64 5.49 21.25
N LEU A 447 -1.34 5.76 22.36
CA LEU A 447 -2.79 5.56 22.46
C LEU A 447 -3.58 6.35 21.40
N PRO A 448 -3.31 7.64 21.12
CA PRO A 448 -4.00 8.38 20.05
C PRO A 448 -3.88 7.75 18.67
N ILE A 449 -2.73 7.14 18.36
CA ILE A 449 -2.51 6.48 17.07
C ILE A 449 -3.41 5.25 16.91
N VAL A 450 -3.69 4.53 18.00
CA VAL A 450 -4.57 3.34 17.99
C VAL A 450 -6.00 3.70 17.59
N PHE A 451 -6.44 4.93 17.91
CA PHE A 451 -7.78 5.43 17.57
C PHE A 451 -7.84 6.19 16.22
N MET A 452 -6.70 6.30 15.51
CA MET A 452 -6.72 6.89 14.18
C MET A 452 -7.45 5.98 13.18
N GLU A 453 -8.29 6.59 12.37
CA GLU A 453 -8.96 5.94 11.25
C GLU A 453 -8.14 6.10 9.95
N GLY A 454 -8.54 5.34 8.91
CA GLY A 454 -7.92 5.37 7.60
C GLY A 454 -6.69 4.48 7.48
N MET A 455 -6.07 4.54 6.31
CA MET A 455 -4.90 3.71 5.96
C MET A 455 -3.75 3.91 6.95
N THR A 456 -3.39 5.15 7.25
CA THR A 456 -2.30 5.48 8.17
C THR A 456 -2.59 4.97 9.59
N GLY A 457 -3.83 5.12 10.06
CA GLY A 457 -4.24 4.60 11.37
C GLY A 457 -4.06 3.07 11.46
N ARG A 458 -4.50 2.32 10.45
CA ARG A 458 -4.34 0.87 10.42
C ARG A 458 -2.89 0.43 10.36
N LEU A 459 -2.08 1.03 9.49
CA LEU A 459 -0.65 0.74 9.37
C LEU A 459 0.07 0.89 10.72
N PHE A 460 -0.20 1.98 11.43
CA PHE A 460 0.54 2.30 12.66
C PHE A 460 -0.14 1.81 13.94
N LYS A 461 -1.35 1.30 13.87
CA LYS A 461 -2.00 0.63 15.01
C LYS A 461 -1.19 -0.57 15.48
N GLU A 462 -0.77 -1.45 14.54
CA GLU A 462 0.06 -2.61 14.88
C GLU A 462 1.40 -2.16 15.48
N PHE A 463 2.09 -1.23 14.84
CA PHE A 463 3.32 -0.62 15.33
C PHE A 463 3.18 -0.07 16.76
N SER A 464 2.15 0.72 17.02
CA SER A 464 1.92 1.37 18.32
C SER A 464 1.63 0.38 19.43
N ILE A 465 0.81 -0.65 19.16
CA ILE A 465 0.49 -1.68 20.14
C ILE A 465 1.70 -2.57 20.42
N VAL A 466 2.54 -2.87 19.42
CA VAL A 466 3.77 -3.66 19.61
C VAL A 466 4.74 -2.91 20.53
N ILE A 467 4.97 -1.61 20.29
CA ILE A 467 5.84 -0.81 21.18
C ILE A 467 5.24 -0.71 22.59
N ALA A 468 3.97 -0.35 22.71
CA ALA A 468 3.31 -0.24 24.00
C ALA A 468 3.34 -1.58 24.79
N GLY A 469 3.13 -2.69 24.10
CA GLY A 469 3.23 -4.03 24.64
C GLY A 469 4.65 -4.38 25.09
N SER A 470 5.64 -4.13 24.24
CA SER A 470 7.06 -4.37 24.56
C SER A 470 7.50 -3.59 25.79
N VAL A 471 7.14 -2.30 25.88
CA VAL A 471 7.49 -1.43 27.01
C VAL A 471 6.76 -1.88 28.28
N THR A 472 5.48 -2.26 28.18
CA THR A 472 4.71 -2.75 29.32
C THR A 472 5.31 -4.05 29.89
N ILE A 473 5.69 -4.99 29.02
CA ILE A 473 6.36 -6.23 29.41
C ILE A 473 7.72 -5.91 30.03
N SER A 474 8.49 -5.00 29.43
CA SER A 474 9.76 -4.57 29.96
C SER A 474 9.67 -4.00 31.37
N SER A 475 8.74 -3.10 31.60
CA SER A 475 8.50 -2.50 32.90
C SER A 475 8.08 -3.56 33.93
N PHE A 476 7.24 -4.50 33.52
CA PHE A 476 6.91 -5.65 34.37
C PHE A 476 8.13 -6.49 34.75
N VAL A 477 9.00 -6.80 33.77
CA VAL A 477 10.23 -7.57 34.01
C VAL A 477 11.24 -6.73 34.82
N ALA A 478 11.33 -5.42 34.56
CA ALA A 478 12.17 -4.50 35.33
C ALA A 478 11.75 -4.38 36.78
N LEU A 479 10.46 -4.47 37.09
CA LEU A 479 9.91 -4.42 38.47
C LEU A 479 9.92 -5.77 39.19
N THR A 480 10.02 -6.89 38.48
CA THR A 480 9.95 -8.24 39.03
C THR A 480 11.26 -9.00 38.96
N PHE A 481 11.71 -9.30 37.74
CA PHE A 481 12.88 -10.13 37.50
C PHE A 481 14.21 -9.39 37.75
N THR A 482 14.29 -8.12 37.34
CA THR A 482 15.52 -7.30 37.52
C THR A 482 15.94 -7.14 38.97
N PRO A 483 15.06 -6.77 39.95
CA PRO A 483 15.45 -6.67 41.34
C PRO A 483 15.85 -8.01 41.91
N MET A 484 15.14 -9.08 41.58
CA MET A 484 15.47 -10.43 42.01
C MET A 484 16.85 -10.87 41.51
N LEU A 485 17.12 -10.65 40.19
CA LEU A 485 18.39 -11.02 39.59
C LEU A 485 19.55 -10.19 40.16
N ALA A 486 19.31 -8.88 40.36
CA ALA A 486 20.28 -7.95 40.95
C ALA A 486 20.68 -8.43 42.36
N THR A 487 19.74 -8.80 43.23
CA THR A 487 20.04 -9.30 44.60
C THR A 487 20.84 -10.61 44.60
N LYS A 488 20.76 -11.40 43.53
CA LYS A 488 21.48 -12.69 43.42
C LYS A 488 22.90 -12.51 42.81
N LEU A 489 23.04 -11.65 41.84
CA LEU A 489 24.28 -11.48 41.06
C LEU A 489 25.20 -10.37 41.58
N LEU A 490 24.63 -9.28 42.12
CA LEU A 490 25.43 -8.12 42.52
C LEU A 490 26.03 -8.34 43.94
N ARG A 491 27.28 -7.95 44.08
CA ARG A 491 28.02 -7.98 45.35
C ARG A 491 28.93 -6.75 45.46
N LYS A 492 29.24 -6.34 46.67
CA LYS A 492 30.19 -5.27 46.93
C LYS A 492 31.57 -5.64 46.37
N ARG A 493 32.19 -4.75 45.65
CA ARG A 493 33.52 -4.94 45.10
C ARG A 493 34.61 -4.55 46.10
N GLU A 494 35.45 -5.49 46.47
CA GLU A 494 36.64 -5.22 47.30
C GLU A 494 37.81 -4.67 46.46
N ASN A 495 37.96 -5.10 45.19
CA ASN A 495 39.00 -4.62 44.27
C ASN A 495 38.38 -3.94 43.05
N LYS A 496 38.65 -2.66 42.86
CA LYS A 496 38.28 -1.89 41.67
C LYS A 496 39.18 -2.31 40.51
N GLY A 497 38.58 -2.94 39.48
CA GLY A 497 39.30 -3.44 38.30
C GLY A 497 40.02 -2.30 37.54
N TRP A 498 41.03 -2.63 36.72
CA TRP A 498 41.81 -1.69 35.91
C TRP A 498 40.94 -0.73 35.04
N LEU A 499 39.89 -1.25 34.42
CA LEU A 499 38.99 -0.45 33.58
C LEU A 499 38.28 0.63 34.41
N TYR A 500 37.86 0.31 35.63
CA TYR A 500 37.19 1.23 36.54
C TYR A 500 38.12 2.36 36.95
N THR A 501 39.33 2.03 37.42
CA THR A 501 40.30 3.02 37.89
C THR A 501 40.80 3.96 36.79
N LYS A 502 40.89 3.48 35.54
CA LYS A 502 41.34 4.29 34.40
C LYS A 502 40.26 5.21 33.85
N THR A 503 38.99 4.81 33.93
CA THR A 503 37.86 5.58 33.37
C THR A 503 37.15 6.47 34.41
N GLU A 504 37.29 6.23 35.72
CA GLU A 504 36.64 7.03 36.77
C GLU A 504 36.96 8.53 36.70
N PRO A 505 38.23 8.97 36.46
CA PRO A 505 38.56 10.39 36.36
C PRO A 505 37.79 11.08 35.20
N PHE A 506 37.47 10.35 34.12
CA PHE A 506 36.68 10.88 33.02
C PHE A 506 35.25 11.15 33.46
N PHE A 507 34.61 10.21 34.16
CA PHE A 507 33.21 10.38 34.61
C PHE A 507 33.09 11.41 35.73
N GLU A 508 34.06 11.46 36.65
CA GLU A 508 34.10 12.54 37.66
C GLU A 508 34.37 13.91 37.03
N GLY A 509 35.28 13.99 36.06
CA GLY A 509 35.51 15.20 35.28
C GLY A 509 34.24 15.68 34.56
N MET A 510 33.52 14.79 33.89
CA MET A 510 32.26 15.07 33.24
C MET A 510 31.21 15.60 34.21
N ASN A 511 31.03 14.96 35.37
CA ASN A 511 30.10 15.41 36.41
C ASN A 511 30.51 16.80 36.96
N ASN A 512 31.77 17.05 37.20
CA ASN A 512 32.26 18.34 37.71
C ASN A 512 32.12 19.47 36.67
N ILE A 513 32.39 19.19 35.39
CA ILE A 513 32.18 20.15 34.29
C ILE A 513 30.70 20.50 34.19
N TYR A 514 29.82 19.48 34.19
CA TYR A 514 28.39 19.70 34.13
C TYR A 514 27.89 20.49 35.35
N ALA A 515 28.27 20.12 36.56
CA ALA A 515 27.87 20.85 37.78
C ALA A 515 28.25 22.32 37.72
N LYS A 516 29.50 22.62 37.25
CA LYS A 516 29.96 24.00 37.08
C LYS A 516 29.19 24.76 36.02
N SER A 517 28.97 24.14 34.83
CA SER A 517 28.25 24.73 33.72
C SER A 517 26.75 24.96 34.07
N LEU A 518 26.12 23.96 34.72
CA LEU A 518 24.73 24.08 35.19
C LEU A 518 24.60 25.23 36.22
N ASN A 519 25.52 25.33 37.17
CA ASN A 519 25.49 26.43 38.13
C ASN A 519 25.64 27.79 37.45
N ALA A 520 26.54 27.93 36.49
CA ALA A 520 26.71 29.13 35.70
C ALA A 520 25.41 29.47 34.90
N PHE A 521 24.77 28.45 34.31
CA PHE A 521 23.54 28.61 33.57
C PHE A 521 22.37 28.99 34.47
N LEU A 522 22.18 28.36 35.60
CA LEU A 522 21.12 28.67 36.58
C LEU A 522 21.27 30.06 37.20
N ASN A 523 22.48 30.56 37.36
CA ASN A 523 22.72 31.91 37.81
C ASN A 523 22.26 32.96 36.75
N HIS A 524 22.23 32.57 35.48
CA HIS A 524 21.77 33.37 34.35
C HIS A 524 20.57 32.69 33.67
N LYS A 525 19.65 32.13 34.46
CA LYS A 525 18.50 31.33 33.95
C LYS A 525 17.65 31.99 32.87
N TRP A 526 17.65 33.33 32.77
CA TRP A 526 16.95 34.09 31.71
C TRP A 526 17.45 33.76 30.30
N TRP A 527 18.67 33.19 30.11
CA TRP A 527 19.15 32.73 28.82
C TRP A 527 18.36 31.55 28.27
N SER A 528 17.63 30.80 29.10
CA SER A 528 16.75 29.71 28.63
C SER A 528 15.60 30.23 27.75
N ILE A 529 15.11 31.43 27.96
CA ILE A 529 13.98 31.99 27.20
C ILE A 529 14.35 32.26 25.73
N PRO A 530 15.43 33.02 25.40
CA PRO A 530 15.81 33.22 24.00
C PRO A 530 16.18 31.91 23.30
N ILE A 531 16.78 30.95 23.98
CA ILE A 531 17.05 29.63 23.39
C ILE A 531 15.75 28.94 22.99
N VAL A 532 14.76 28.90 23.86
CA VAL A 532 13.44 28.33 23.58
C VAL A 532 12.75 29.06 22.43
N VAL A 533 12.79 30.42 22.40
CA VAL A 533 12.21 31.21 21.30
C VAL A 533 12.88 30.92 19.97
N ILE A 534 14.22 30.80 19.92
CA ILE A 534 14.96 30.43 18.69
C ILE A 534 14.56 29.06 18.23
N LEU A 535 14.39 28.09 19.15
CA LEU A 535 13.96 26.75 18.80
C LEU A 535 12.53 26.71 18.25
N PHE A 536 11.60 27.45 18.85
CA PHE A 536 10.26 27.58 18.28
C PHE A 536 10.28 28.25 16.89
N GLY A 537 11.13 29.28 16.73
CA GLY A 537 11.35 29.90 15.40
C GLY A 537 11.91 28.90 14.38
N SER A 538 12.88 28.05 14.80
CA SER A 538 13.45 27.01 13.94
C SER A 538 12.42 25.96 13.56
N ILE A 539 11.55 25.52 14.48
CA ILE A 539 10.45 24.62 14.17
C ILE A 539 9.56 25.21 13.07
N GLY A 540 9.10 26.48 13.23
CA GLY A 540 8.27 27.13 12.25
C GLY A 540 8.94 27.30 10.88
N TYR A 541 10.24 27.59 10.86
CA TYR A 541 11.02 27.69 9.63
C TYR A 541 11.17 26.33 8.93
N PHE A 542 11.69 25.30 9.62
CA PHE A 542 11.92 24.00 9.02
C PHE A 542 10.65 23.26 8.68
N TRP A 543 9.57 23.41 9.44
CA TRP A 543 8.27 22.84 9.13
C TRP A 543 7.71 23.33 7.78
N ARG A 544 8.03 24.57 7.39
CA ARG A 544 7.61 25.14 6.11
C ARG A 544 8.57 24.84 4.97
N THR A 545 9.84 24.59 5.26
CA THR A 545 10.88 24.39 4.23
C THR A 545 11.15 22.92 3.92
N ILE A 546 10.89 21.99 4.86
CA ILE A 546 11.01 20.56 4.61
C ILE A 546 9.85 20.13 3.73
N ARG A 547 10.18 19.48 2.62
CA ARG A 547 9.22 18.95 1.66
C ARG A 547 8.41 17.82 2.27
N SER A 548 7.14 17.68 1.87
CA SER A 548 6.25 16.65 2.41
C SER A 548 5.74 15.71 1.31
N GLU A 549 5.81 14.42 1.59
CA GLU A 549 5.31 13.34 0.74
C GLU A 549 4.60 12.27 1.59
N LEU A 550 3.89 11.33 0.96
CA LEU A 550 3.21 10.27 1.69
C LEU A 550 4.24 9.29 2.27
N SER A 551 5.12 8.76 1.41
CA SER A 551 6.20 7.85 1.76
C SER A 551 7.35 8.00 0.79
N PRO A 552 8.60 7.74 1.20
CA PRO A 552 9.74 7.76 0.29
C PRO A 552 9.65 6.59 -0.70
N LEU A 553 10.22 6.79 -1.89
CA LEU A 553 10.34 5.72 -2.87
C LEU A 553 11.35 4.67 -2.40
N GLU A 554 10.93 3.41 -2.45
CA GLU A 554 11.77 2.26 -2.11
C GLU A 554 12.36 1.61 -3.36
N ASP A 555 13.58 1.09 -3.25
CA ASP A 555 14.16 0.27 -4.28
C ASP A 555 13.60 -1.15 -4.18
N ARG A 556 12.77 -1.53 -5.16
CA ARG A 556 12.10 -2.83 -5.25
C ARG A 556 12.64 -3.70 -6.38
N SER A 557 13.77 -3.31 -6.92
CA SER A 557 14.39 -3.98 -8.07
C SER A 557 13.44 -4.14 -9.28
N SER A 558 12.50 -3.19 -9.46
CA SER A 558 11.49 -3.23 -10.51
C SER A 558 11.11 -1.82 -10.99
N ILE A 559 11.21 -1.58 -12.29
CA ILE A 559 10.83 -0.32 -12.94
C ILE A 559 9.74 -0.64 -13.97
N SER A 560 8.66 0.14 -13.96
CA SER A 560 7.60 0.02 -14.95
C SER A 560 7.64 1.20 -15.93
N ILE A 561 7.48 0.91 -17.22
CA ILE A 561 7.28 1.92 -18.26
C ILE A 561 5.87 1.73 -18.80
N ASN A 562 5.04 2.73 -18.61
CA ASN A 562 3.67 2.75 -19.10
C ASN A 562 3.58 3.57 -20.36
N ILE A 563 2.98 3.01 -21.39
CA ILE A 563 2.85 3.60 -22.72
C ILE A 563 1.36 3.78 -23.03
N ARG A 564 0.99 4.98 -23.44
CA ARG A 564 -0.34 5.31 -23.91
C ARG A 564 -0.27 5.94 -25.29
N ALA A 565 -0.94 5.33 -26.26
CA ALA A 565 -1.08 5.92 -27.57
C ALA A 565 -2.07 7.10 -27.58
N GLN A 566 -2.06 7.82 -28.69
CA GLN A 566 -3.16 8.72 -29.01
C GLN A 566 -4.45 7.93 -29.20
N GLU A 567 -5.57 8.55 -28.86
CA GLU A 567 -6.86 7.90 -29.01
C GLU A 567 -7.13 7.59 -30.49
N GLY A 568 -7.60 6.36 -30.75
CA GLY A 568 -7.80 5.87 -32.13
C GLY A 568 -6.58 5.14 -32.72
N ALA A 569 -5.45 5.08 -32.02
CA ALA A 569 -4.30 4.32 -32.48
C ALA A 569 -4.63 2.81 -32.58
N THR A 570 -4.05 2.13 -33.56
CA THR A 570 -4.23 0.69 -33.76
C THR A 570 -3.39 -0.13 -32.76
N PHE A 571 -3.80 -1.35 -32.50
CA PHE A 571 -3.04 -2.27 -31.66
C PHE A 571 -1.62 -2.52 -32.20
N GLU A 572 -1.48 -2.64 -33.53
CA GLU A 572 -0.18 -2.83 -34.17
C GLU A 572 0.76 -1.68 -33.91
N PHE A 573 0.27 -0.44 -34.00
CA PHE A 573 1.07 0.74 -33.69
C PHE A 573 1.58 0.69 -32.25
N ILE A 574 0.69 0.38 -31.29
CA ILE A 574 1.08 0.28 -29.87
C ILE A 574 2.05 -0.86 -29.61
N ARG A 575 1.82 -2.02 -30.21
CA ARG A 575 2.73 -3.16 -30.12
C ARG A 575 4.13 -2.77 -30.59
N ASP A 576 4.22 -2.22 -31.80
CA ASP A 576 5.50 -1.90 -32.43
C ASP A 576 6.24 -0.77 -31.70
N PHE A 577 5.52 0.24 -31.22
CA PHE A 577 6.08 1.29 -30.38
C PHE A 577 6.53 0.77 -29.02
N THR A 578 5.76 -0.13 -28.41
CA THR A 578 6.15 -0.77 -27.14
C THR A 578 7.41 -1.62 -27.31
N ASP A 579 7.53 -2.33 -28.43
CA ASP A 579 8.74 -3.11 -28.74
C ASP A 579 9.96 -2.19 -28.98
N GLN A 580 9.80 -1.02 -29.60
CA GLN A 580 10.87 -0.02 -29.73
C GLN A 580 11.34 0.53 -28.38
N VAL A 581 10.38 0.85 -27.47
CA VAL A 581 10.72 1.33 -26.13
C VAL A 581 11.35 0.21 -25.29
N ALA A 582 10.92 -1.04 -25.49
CA ALA A 582 11.50 -2.20 -24.83
C ALA A 582 12.95 -2.41 -25.27
N ALA A 583 13.25 -2.34 -26.56
CA ALA A 583 14.63 -2.43 -27.08
C ALA A 583 15.53 -1.30 -26.56
N MET A 584 14.98 -0.09 -26.43
CA MET A 584 15.69 1.03 -25.81
C MET A 584 15.97 0.77 -24.32
N ALA A 585 14.98 0.29 -23.56
CA ALA A 585 15.14 -0.05 -22.15
C ALA A 585 16.15 -1.19 -21.95
N ASP A 586 16.18 -2.14 -22.86
CA ASP A 586 17.14 -3.25 -22.91
C ASP A 586 18.60 -2.74 -23.01
N THR A 587 18.83 -1.74 -23.86
CA THR A 587 20.16 -1.13 -24.05
C THR A 587 20.56 -0.25 -22.87
N LEU A 588 19.64 0.51 -22.28
CA LEU A 588 19.92 1.49 -21.23
C LEU A 588 20.02 0.87 -19.82
N ALA A 589 19.46 -0.32 -19.62
CA ALA A 589 19.51 -1.07 -18.37
C ALA A 589 20.15 -2.46 -18.59
N PRO A 590 21.48 -2.52 -18.90
CA PRO A 590 22.16 -3.79 -19.16
C PRO A 590 22.20 -4.71 -17.94
N GLU A 591 22.07 -4.16 -16.73
CA GLU A 591 22.02 -4.91 -15.47
C GLU A 591 20.70 -5.68 -15.25
N ARG A 592 19.69 -5.47 -16.08
CA ARG A 592 18.41 -6.13 -15.92
C ARG A 592 18.50 -7.65 -15.85
N GLN A 593 17.72 -8.25 -14.97
CA GLN A 593 17.53 -9.70 -14.91
C GLN A 593 16.53 -10.18 -15.97
N ALA A 594 15.46 -9.43 -16.18
CA ALA A 594 14.44 -9.73 -17.17
C ALA A 594 13.70 -8.47 -17.62
N LEU A 595 13.13 -8.53 -18.82
CA LEU A 595 12.28 -7.51 -19.39
C LEU A 595 10.98 -8.15 -19.86
N THR A 596 9.85 -7.77 -19.23
CA THR A 596 8.53 -8.23 -19.64
C THR A 596 7.79 -7.13 -20.39
N VAL A 597 7.16 -7.50 -21.49
CA VAL A 597 6.41 -6.60 -22.38
C VAL A 597 4.99 -7.09 -22.49
N ARG A 598 4.04 -6.22 -22.19
CA ARG A 598 2.61 -6.46 -22.41
C ARG A 598 2.03 -5.30 -23.20
N ALA A 599 1.39 -5.59 -24.32
CA ALA A 599 0.59 -4.60 -25.05
C ALA A 599 -0.85 -5.10 -25.21
N ASN A 600 -1.81 -4.20 -25.09
CA ASN A 600 -3.23 -4.46 -25.33
C ASN A 600 -3.91 -3.19 -25.84
N ASN A 601 -4.83 -3.35 -26.78
CA ASN A 601 -5.59 -2.26 -27.39
C ASN A 601 -4.73 -0.97 -27.65
N SER A 602 -4.79 0.02 -26.75
CA SER A 602 -4.11 1.32 -26.85
C SER A 602 -3.06 1.55 -25.77
N ASN A 603 -2.70 0.52 -25.00
CA ASN A 603 -1.74 0.62 -23.90
C ASN A 603 -0.61 -0.40 -24.04
N GLY A 604 0.61 0.06 -23.74
CA GLY A 604 1.79 -0.78 -23.59
C GLY A 604 2.33 -0.71 -22.15
N TYR A 605 2.84 -1.82 -21.67
CA TYR A 605 3.46 -1.94 -20.34
C TYR A 605 4.76 -2.70 -20.47
N ILE A 606 5.83 -2.11 -19.99
CA ILE A 606 7.14 -2.76 -19.91
C ILE A 606 7.53 -2.78 -18.44
N THR A 607 7.92 -3.95 -17.95
CA THR A 607 8.52 -4.07 -16.62
C THR A 607 9.96 -4.53 -16.77
N VAL A 608 10.87 -3.70 -16.27
CA VAL A 608 12.31 -3.99 -16.18
C VAL A 608 12.55 -4.54 -14.78
N LEU A 609 12.89 -5.81 -14.70
CA LEU A 609 13.26 -6.47 -13.44
C LEU A 609 14.77 -6.38 -13.28
N LEU A 610 15.22 -5.87 -12.15
CA LEU A 610 16.62 -5.70 -11.80
C LEU A 610 17.07 -6.83 -10.87
N PRO A 611 18.37 -7.16 -10.83
CA PRO A 611 18.92 -8.01 -9.78
C PRO A 611 18.83 -7.33 -8.41
N ASP A 612 19.13 -8.07 -7.36
CA ASP A 612 19.14 -7.54 -6.00
C ASP A 612 20.11 -6.35 -5.88
N ILE A 613 19.85 -5.43 -4.95
CA ILE A 613 20.62 -4.18 -4.79
C ILE A 613 22.14 -4.48 -4.64
N LYS A 614 22.48 -5.60 -3.98
CA LYS A 614 23.87 -6.01 -3.73
C LYS A 614 24.61 -6.49 -5.00
N ASP A 615 23.85 -6.86 -6.04
CA ASP A 615 24.40 -7.46 -7.27
C ASP A 615 24.44 -6.45 -8.45
N ARG A 616 24.25 -5.17 -8.21
CA ARG A 616 24.27 -4.11 -9.22
C ARG A 616 24.95 -2.83 -8.73
N GLU A 617 25.50 -2.07 -9.66
CA GLU A 617 26.20 -0.81 -9.35
C GLU A 617 25.24 0.38 -9.25
N ARG A 618 24.25 0.46 -10.15
CA ARG A 618 23.29 1.56 -10.19
C ARG A 618 22.03 1.25 -9.40
N SER A 619 21.56 2.26 -8.64
CA SER A 619 20.27 2.18 -7.96
C SER A 619 19.10 2.16 -8.96
N GLN A 620 17.94 1.64 -8.53
CA GLN A 620 16.70 1.70 -9.31
C GLN A 620 16.36 3.14 -9.72
N MET A 621 16.60 4.13 -8.83
CA MET A 621 16.32 5.54 -9.09
C MET A 621 17.20 6.10 -10.21
N GLU A 622 18.48 5.78 -10.22
CA GLU A 622 19.41 6.21 -11.26
C GLU A 622 19.04 5.61 -12.62
N ILE A 623 18.70 4.31 -12.65
CA ILE A 623 18.25 3.65 -13.89
C ILE A 623 16.93 4.25 -14.37
N ALA A 624 15.97 4.49 -13.45
CA ALA A 624 14.70 5.13 -13.78
C ALA A 624 14.86 6.55 -14.32
N ASP A 625 15.80 7.34 -13.77
CA ASP A 625 16.13 8.68 -14.27
C ASP A 625 16.68 8.64 -15.72
N VAL A 626 17.58 7.70 -16.01
CA VAL A 626 18.12 7.50 -17.35
C VAL A 626 17.01 7.10 -18.32
N LEU A 627 16.19 6.13 -17.96
CA LEU A 627 15.04 5.69 -18.77
C LEU A 627 14.07 6.84 -19.01
N SER A 628 13.72 7.60 -17.97
CA SER A 628 12.79 8.74 -18.05
C SER A 628 13.26 9.80 -19.06
N LYS A 629 14.56 10.15 -19.06
CA LYS A 629 15.12 11.13 -19.99
C LYS A 629 15.01 10.68 -21.45
N ASN A 630 15.28 9.40 -21.71
CA ASN A 630 15.27 8.85 -23.06
C ASN A 630 13.85 8.60 -23.59
N VAL A 631 12.94 8.17 -22.72
CA VAL A 631 11.53 7.93 -23.08
C VAL A 631 10.83 9.24 -23.46
N ARG A 632 11.15 10.38 -22.81
CA ARG A 632 10.60 11.70 -23.17
C ARG A 632 10.94 12.16 -24.58
N GLY A 633 12.04 11.71 -25.15
CA GLY A 633 12.43 12.03 -26.52
C GLY A 633 11.54 11.39 -27.59
N LYS A 634 10.65 10.47 -27.22
CA LYS A 634 9.71 9.78 -28.11
C LYS A 634 8.37 10.53 -28.11
N THR A 635 7.99 11.06 -29.28
CA THR A 635 6.79 11.90 -29.44
C THR A 635 5.60 11.18 -30.06
N GLU A 636 5.80 9.99 -30.61
CA GLU A 636 4.81 9.20 -31.34
C GLU A 636 3.69 8.66 -30.41
N ALA A 637 4.05 8.33 -29.17
CA ALA A 637 3.12 7.99 -28.12
C ALA A 637 3.65 8.49 -26.78
N ARG A 638 2.77 8.66 -25.80
CA ARG A 638 3.15 9.07 -24.45
C ARG A 638 3.68 7.87 -23.69
N ALA A 639 4.94 7.90 -23.29
CA ALA A 639 5.53 6.89 -22.45
C ALA A 639 6.11 7.53 -21.18
N PHE A 640 5.92 6.90 -20.04
CA PHE A 640 6.41 7.40 -18.76
C PHE A 640 6.92 6.27 -17.89
N VAL A 641 8.02 6.54 -17.21
CA VAL A 641 8.63 5.62 -16.25
C VAL A 641 7.97 5.82 -14.90
N GLN A 642 7.53 4.74 -14.31
CA GLN A 642 6.89 4.71 -13.00
C GLN A 642 7.64 3.77 -12.09
N GLN A 643 7.95 4.24 -10.90
CA GLN A 643 8.44 3.42 -9.80
C GLN A 643 7.28 3.11 -8.87
N GLN A 644 7.32 1.93 -8.26
CA GLN A 644 6.26 1.51 -7.35
C GLN A 644 6.34 2.31 -6.05
N SER A 645 5.25 2.94 -5.66
CA SER A 645 5.11 3.58 -4.35
C SER A 645 5.13 2.54 -3.23
N THR A 646 5.63 2.93 -2.06
CA THR A 646 5.65 2.07 -0.87
C THR A 646 4.25 1.67 -0.42
N PHE A 647 3.30 2.59 -0.50
CA PHE A 647 1.89 2.37 -0.20
C PHE A 647 1.05 2.64 -1.46
N GLY A 648 0.03 1.81 -1.71
CA GLY A 648 -0.90 1.99 -2.84
C GLY A 648 -0.84 0.93 -3.94
N GLY A 649 0.09 0.00 -3.88
CA GLY A 649 0.20 -1.14 -4.79
C GLY A 649 0.34 -0.73 -6.26
N ARG A 650 0.08 -1.67 -7.20
CA ARG A 650 0.13 -1.42 -8.67
C ARG A 650 -0.95 -0.46 -9.20
N ARG A 651 -1.95 -0.13 -8.40
CA ARG A 651 -3.02 0.82 -8.76
C ARG A 651 -2.66 2.27 -8.47
N ALA A 652 -1.57 2.54 -7.75
CA ALA A 652 -1.05 3.89 -7.61
C ALA A 652 -0.70 4.43 -9.00
N GLY A 653 -1.47 5.39 -9.47
CA GLY A 653 -1.20 6.13 -10.69
C GLY A 653 -0.02 7.09 -10.50
N MET A 654 -0.01 8.20 -11.22
CA MET A 654 0.91 9.28 -10.93
C MET A 654 0.63 9.84 -9.52
N PRO A 655 1.64 10.37 -8.82
CA PRO A 655 1.51 10.82 -7.42
C PRO A 655 0.45 11.89 -7.21
N VAL A 656 0.30 12.83 -8.14
CA VAL A 656 -0.75 13.84 -8.10
C VAL A 656 -1.94 13.36 -8.92
N GLN A 657 -3.09 13.21 -8.26
CA GLN A 657 -4.37 12.83 -8.88
C GLN A 657 -5.46 13.79 -8.41
N TYR A 658 -5.86 14.70 -9.31
CA TYR A 658 -6.80 15.76 -9.04
C TYR A 658 -8.07 15.57 -9.88
N VAL A 659 -9.23 15.45 -9.22
CA VAL A 659 -10.50 15.14 -9.86
C VAL A 659 -11.32 16.42 -10.04
N LEU A 660 -11.59 16.77 -11.28
CA LEU A 660 -12.51 17.83 -11.65
C LEU A 660 -13.91 17.23 -11.83
N GLN A 661 -14.88 17.73 -11.11
CA GLN A 661 -16.28 17.30 -11.17
C GLN A 661 -17.14 18.42 -11.73
N ALA A 662 -17.96 18.09 -12.75
CA ALA A 662 -18.85 19.03 -13.38
C ALA A 662 -20.29 18.49 -13.43
N THR A 663 -21.24 19.36 -13.67
CA THR A 663 -22.64 19.01 -13.83
C THR A 663 -22.94 18.39 -15.20
N SER A 664 -22.13 18.69 -16.22
CA SER A 664 -22.30 18.15 -17.57
C SER A 664 -20.95 17.92 -18.26
N LEU A 665 -20.96 17.11 -19.32
CA LEU A 665 -19.80 16.78 -20.12
C LEU A 665 -19.30 17.98 -20.92
N GLU A 666 -20.22 18.81 -21.42
CA GLU A 666 -19.94 20.01 -22.22
C GLU A 666 -19.09 21.01 -21.42
N LYS A 667 -19.40 21.19 -20.12
CA LYS A 667 -18.59 22.07 -19.25
C LYS A 667 -17.16 21.56 -19.12
N LEU A 668 -16.97 20.24 -18.94
CA LEU A 668 -15.62 19.67 -18.92
C LEU A 668 -14.91 19.90 -20.25
N GLN A 669 -15.61 19.74 -21.38
CA GLN A 669 -15.03 19.98 -22.70
C GLN A 669 -14.57 21.43 -22.91
N GLU A 670 -15.30 22.39 -22.35
CA GLU A 670 -14.98 23.82 -22.44
C GLU A 670 -13.76 24.21 -21.58
N TYR A 671 -13.73 23.81 -20.32
CA TYR A 671 -12.74 24.29 -19.34
C TYR A 671 -11.45 23.44 -19.27
N LEU A 672 -11.55 22.14 -19.58
CA LEU A 672 -10.42 21.21 -19.44
C LEU A 672 -9.18 21.59 -20.25
N PRO A 673 -9.28 22.08 -21.53
CA PRO A 673 -8.09 22.48 -22.28
C PRO A 673 -7.31 23.61 -21.62
N ALA A 674 -7.98 24.66 -21.12
CA ALA A 674 -7.34 25.78 -20.45
C ALA A 674 -6.69 25.36 -19.12
N PHE A 675 -7.34 24.48 -18.36
CA PHE A 675 -6.80 23.90 -17.14
C PHE A 675 -5.52 23.10 -17.44
N MET A 676 -5.58 22.18 -18.40
CA MET A 676 -4.44 21.34 -18.80
C MET A 676 -3.27 22.15 -19.34
N GLN A 677 -3.52 23.26 -20.06
CA GLN A 677 -2.49 24.15 -20.53
C GLN A 677 -1.72 24.74 -19.35
N LYS A 678 -2.40 25.33 -18.35
CA LYS A 678 -1.74 25.89 -17.16
C LYS A 678 -0.98 24.84 -16.36
N VAL A 679 -1.53 23.63 -16.24
CA VAL A 679 -0.83 22.53 -15.57
C VAL A 679 0.45 22.16 -16.31
N SER A 680 0.43 22.12 -17.65
CA SER A 680 1.62 21.81 -18.46
C SER A 680 2.68 22.92 -18.47
N GLU A 681 2.29 24.19 -18.26
CA GLU A 681 3.19 25.34 -18.16
C GLU A 681 3.84 25.45 -16.77
N SER A 682 3.28 24.81 -15.76
CA SER A 682 3.79 24.88 -14.38
C SER A 682 5.12 24.14 -14.22
N PRO A 683 6.13 24.74 -13.58
CA PRO A 683 7.42 24.10 -13.34
C PRO A 683 7.36 22.96 -12.30
N VAL A 684 6.25 22.84 -11.58
CA VAL A 684 6.05 21.82 -10.55
C VAL A 684 5.87 20.44 -11.17
N PHE A 685 5.18 20.39 -12.31
CA PHE A 685 4.77 19.14 -12.92
C PHE A 685 5.73 18.66 -13.98
N GLN A 686 6.07 17.38 -13.92
CA GLN A 686 6.94 16.75 -14.91
C GLN A 686 6.20 16.41 -16.20
N MET A 687 5.02 15.84 -16.06
CA MET A 687 4.10 15.45 -17.12
C MET A 687 2.71 15.40 -16.52
N ALA A 688 1.76 15.98 -17.21
CA ALA A 688 0.37 15.90 -16.87
C ALA A 688 -0.43 15.17 -17.94
N ASP A 689 -1.33 14.31 -17.53
CA ASP A 689 -2.29 13.64 -18.40
C ASP A 689 -3.69 13.69 -17.77
N VAL A 690 -4.70 13.67 -18.61
CA VAL A 690 -6.09 13.61 -18.18
C VAL A 690 -6.73 12.35 -18.73
N ASN A 691 -7.54 11.70 -17.92
CA ASN A 691 -8.23 10.48 -18.33
C ASN A 691 -9.36 10.72 -19.34
N LEU A 692 -10.05 11.87 -19.25
CA LEU A 692 -11.10 12.27 -20.18
C LEU A 692 -10.50 13.01 -21.37
N LYS A 693 -10.63 12.44 -22.56
CA LYS A 693 -10.11 12.99 -23.84
C LYS A 693 -11.22 13.04 -24.87
N PHE A 694 -11.34 14.15 -25.59
CA PHE A 694 -12.33 14.37 -26.64
C PHE A 694 -11.68 14.25 -28.03
N THR A 695 -10.82 13.26 -28.22
CA THR A 695 -9.97 13.18 -29.43
C THR A 695 -10.07 11.86 -30.18
N LYS A 696 -10.88 10.91 -29.72
CA LYS A 696 -11.06 9.64 -30.43
C LYS A 696 -11.89 9.86 -31.69
N PRO A 697 -11.38 9.57 -32.90
CA PRO A 697 -12.19 9.58 -34.11
C PRO A 697 -13.34 8.57 -33.99
N GLU A 698 -14.55 9.01 -34.32
CA GLU A 698 -15.75 8.20 -34.34
C GLU A 698 -16.47 8.37 -35.69
N ALA A 699 -16.90 7.27 -36.27
CA ALA A 699 -17.78 7.28 -37.43
C ALA A 699 -19.24 7.16 -36.94
N ARG A 700 -19.97 8.27 -36.97
CA ARG A 700 -21.39 8.31 -36.58
C ARG A 700 -22.29 7.94 -37.76
N ILE A 701 -23.09 6.92 -37.59
CA ILE A 701 -24.01 6.41 -38.59
C ILE A 701 -25.41 6.92 -38.28
N GLU A 702 -25.95 7.83 -39.12
CA GLU A 702 -27.30 8.34 -39.02
C GLU A 702 -28.22 7.56 -39.97
N ILE A 703 -29.25 6.93 -39.43
CA ILE A 703 -30.22 6.17 -40.23
C ILE A 703 -31.30 7.10 -40.78
N ASN A 704 -31.46 7.09 -42.09
CA ASN A 704 -32.58 7.77 -42.76
C ASN A 704 -33.86 6.92 -42.62
N ARG A 705 -34.63 7.23 -41.60
CA ARG A 705 -35.82 6.44 -41.23
C ARG A 705 -36.90 6.41 -42.32
N ASP A 706 -37.12 7.52 -43.03
CA ASP A 706 -38.14 7.60 -44.09
C ASP A 706 -37.75 6.73 -45.27
N LYS A 707 -36.47 6.80 -45.69
CA LYS A 707 -35.98 5.99 -46.78
C LYS A 707 -35.90 4.49 -46.40
N ALA A 708 -35.50 4.18 -45.18
CA ALA A 708 -35.47 2.79 -44.69
C ALA A 708 -36.93 2.19 -44.66
N SER A 709 -37.88 2.94 -44.15
CA SER A 709 -39.27 2.53 -44.11
C SER A 709 -39.87 2.35 -45.53
N SER A 710 -39.55 3.25 -46.45
CA SER A 710 -40.04 3.15 -47.85
C SER A 710 -39.49 1.94 -48.59
N LEU A 711 -38.31 1.48 -48.21
CA LEU A 711 -37.66 0.28 -48.76
C LEU A 711 -37.93 -0.99 -47.95
N GLY A 712 -38.79 -0.91 -46.93
CA GLY A 712 -39.19 -2.08 -46.12
C GLY A 712 -38.02 -2.61 -45.25
N VAL A 713 -37.15 -1.72 -44.71
CA VAL A 713 -36.06 -2.12 -43.83
C VAL A 713 -36.25 -1.48 -42.47
N SER A 714 -36.29 -2.30 -41.42
CA SER A 714 -36.40 -1.81 -40.06
C SER A 714 -35.06 -1.27 -39.54
N THR A 715 -35.11 -0.26 -38.66
CA THR A 715 -33.94 0.22 -37.93
C THR A 715 -33.22 -0.91 -37.19
N ARG A 716 -33.97 -1.87 -36.66
CA ARG A 716 -33.43 -3.06 -35.97
C ARG A 716 -32.58 -3.90 -36.92
N THR A 717 -33.03 -4.17 -38.12
CA THR A 717 -32.33 -4.98 -39.14
C THR A 717 -31.01 -4.30 -39.49
N ILE A 718 -31.02 -2.97 -39.71
CA ILE A 718 -29.80 -2.20 -39.97
C ILE A 718 -28.81 -2.32 -38.82
N ALA A 719 -29.27 -2.09 -37.57
CA ALA A 719 -28.40 -2.14 -36.39
C ALA A 719 -27.82 -3.55 -36.15
N GLN A 720 -28.65 -4.62 -36.30
CA GLN A 720 -28.18 -6.00 -36.13
C GLN A 720 -27.20 -6.42 -37.24
N THR A 721 -27.41 -5.99 -38.46
CA THR A 721 -26.50 -6.26 -39.57
C THR A 721 -25.13 -5.63 -39.30
N LEU A 722 -25.11 -4.36 -38.88
CA LEU A 722 -23.85 -3.68 -38.46
C LEU A 722 -23.19 -4.36 -37.28
N GLN A 723 -23.99 -4.79 -36.30
CA GLN A 723 -23.49 -5.47 -35.10
C GLN A 723 -22.77 -6.77 -35.48
N TYR A 724 -23.37 -7.66 -36.27
CA TYR A 724 -22.78 -8.92 -36.66
C TYR A 724 -21.67 -8.76 -37.71
N ALA A 725 -21.66 -7.65 -38.45
CA ALA A 725 -20.61 -7.36 -39.44
C ALA A 725 -19.33 -6.80 -38.80
N LEU A 726 -19.43 -5.91 -37.81
CA LEU A 726 -18.29 -5.06 -37.39
C LEU A 726 -17.85 -5.26 -35.94
N SER A 727 -18.72 -5.74 -35.05
CA SER A 727 -18.43 -5.74 -33.63
C SER A 727 -17.69 -6.98 -33.09
N GLY A 728 -17.48 -8.00 -33.92
CA GLY A 728 -16.97 -9.32 -33.44
C GLY A 728 -17.95 -9.98 -32.47
N GLN A 729 -19.25 -9.83 -32.71
CA GLN A 729 -20.28 -10.33 -31.81
C GLN A 729 -20.28 -11.84 -31.72
N ARG A 730 -20.55 -12.35 -30.53
CA ARG A 730 -20.73 -13.77 -30.30
C ARG A 730 -21.96 -14.27 -31.04
N MET A 731 -21.75 -15.25 -31.95
CA MET A 731 -22.81 -15.89 -32.72
C MET A 731 -23.33 -17.19 -32.10
N GLY A 732 -22.58 -17.76 -31.16
CA GLY A 732 -22.94 -19.00 -30.49
C GLY A 732 -21.76 -19.58 -29.70
N TYR A 733 -21.85 -20.86 -29.39
CA TYR A 733 -20.79 -21.61 -28.73
C TYR A 733 -20.51 -22.91 -29.47
N PHE A 734 -19.29 -23.40 -29.40
CA PHE A 734 -18.89 -24.73 -29.86
C PHE A 734 -18.08 -25.46 -28.79
N TYR A 735 -17.98 -26.78 -28.90
CA TYR A 735 -17.26 -27.57 -27.94
C TYR A 735 -15.99 -28.16 -28.57
N MET A 736 -14.87 -28.03 -27.89
CA MET A 736 -13.60 -28.63 -28.28
C MET A 736 -12.84 -29.03 -27.00
N ASN A 737 -12.21 -30.23 -27.00
CA ASN A 737 -11.45 -30.73 -25.85
C ASN A 737 -12.22 -30.74 -24.52
N GLY A 738 -13.57 -31.00 -24.59
CA GLY A 738 -14.42 -31.02 -23.40
C GLY A 738 -14.78 -29.67 -22.82
N LYS A 739 -14.39 -28.58 -23.47
CA LYS A 739 -14.71 -27.19 -23.05
C LYS A 739 -15.56 -26.46 -24.08
N GLN A 740 -16.31 -25.49 -23.60
CA GLN A 740 -17.13 -24.59 -24.38
C GLN A 740 -16.37 -23.33 -24.77
N TYR A 741 -16.33 -23.00 -26.06
CA TYR A 741 -15.68 -21.82 -26.63
C TYR A 741 -16.65 -21.01 -27.46
N GLN A 742 -16.36 -19.73 -27.67
CA GLN A 742 -17.22 -18.80 -28.42
C GLN A 742 -17.06 -18.97 -29.91
N ILE A 743 -18.17 -18.79 -30.64
CA ILE A 743 -18.19 -18.57 -32.08
C ILE A 743 -18.33 -17.07 -32.31
N LEU A 744 -17.34 -16.46 -32.96
CA LEU A 744 -17.25 -15.01 -33.19
C LEU A 744 -17.33 -14.74 -34.69
N GLY A 745 -18.29 -13.90 -35.12
CA GLY A 745 -18.41 -13.48 -36.51
C GLY A 745 -18.06 -12.03 -36.72
N GLU A 746 -17.28 -11.76 -37.76
CA GLU A 746 -16.94 -10.39 -38.17
C GLU A 746 -16.42 -10.36 -39.61
N ILE A 747 -16.55 -9.20 -40.28
CA ILE A 747 -15.95 -8.98 -41.58
C ILE A 747 -14.42 -8.98 -41.47
N ASN A 748 -13.76 -9.59 -42.44
CA ASN A 748 -12.31 -9.62 -42.50
C ASN A 748 -11.74 -8.19 -42.46
N ARG A 749 -10.67 -7.97 -41.69
CA ARG A 749 -10.06 -6.65 -41.48
C ARG A 749 -9.68 -5.95 -42.79
N GLN A 750 -9.24 -6.67 -43.80
CA GLN A 750 -8.86 -6.10 -45.08
C GLN A 750 -10.05 -5.48 -45.86
N GLN A 751 -11.27 -5.85 -45.50
CA GLN A 751 -12.51 -5.41 -46.13
C GLN A 751 -13.31 -4.45 -45.23
N ARG A 752 -12.71 -3.94 -44.16
CA ARG A 752 -13.27 -2.93 -43.27
C ARG A 752 -12.22 -1.93 -42.75
N ASN A 753 -11.26 -1.59 -43.58
CA ASN A 753 -10.14 -0.69 -43.20
C ASN A 753 -10.40 0.77 -43.59
N THR A 754 -11.46 1.05 -44.35
CA THR A 754 -11.87 2.39 -44.70
C THR A 754 -13.37 2.63 -44.48
N PRO A 755 -13.84 3.87 -44.24
CA PRO A 755 -15.26 4.18 -44.14
C PRO A 755 -16.07 3.82 -45.42
N LEU A 756 -15.42 3.80 -46.58
CA LEU A 756 -16.05 3.41 -47.85
C LEU A 756 -16.44 1.91 -47.88
N ASP A 757 -15.82 1.09 -47.04
CA ASP A 757 -16.11 -0.35 -47.02
C ASP A 757 -17.51 -0.66 -46.51
N LEU A 758 -18.16 0.28 -45.83
CA LEU A 758 -19.58 0.17 -45.47
C LEU A 758 -20.51 0.01 -46.67
N LYS A 759 -20.13 0.46 -47.86
CA LYS A 759 -20.84 0.28 -49.12
C LYS A 759 -20.92 -1.17 -49.55
N SER A 760 -20.05 -2.02 -49.07
CA SER A 760 -20.07 -3.46 -49.40
C SER A 760 -21.05 -4.26 -48.53
N ILE A 761 -21.64 -3.64 -47.48
CA ILE A 761 -22.58 -4.29 -46.57
C ILE A 761 -24.02 -4.12 -47.11
N TYR A 762 -24.76 -5.20 -47.14
CA TYR A 762 -26.16 -5.24 -47.57
C TYR A 762 -27.09 -5.65 -46.44
N VAL A 763 -28.27 -5.12 -46.43
CA VAL A 763 -29.37 -5.50 -45.54
C VAL A 763 -30.51 -6.06 -46.37
N ARG A 764 -31.27 -6.97 -45.80
CA ARG A 764 -32.46 -7.56 -46.49
C ARG A 764 -33.69 -6.78 -46.12
N SER A 765 -34.52 -6.40 -47.12
CA SER A 765 -35.84 -5.83 -46.93
C SER A 765 -36.86 -6.90 -46.54
N ASP A 766 -38.02 -6.48 -46.03
CA ASP A 766 -39.15 -7.38 -45.75
C ASP A 766 -39.66 -8.09 -47.03
N ALA A 767 -39.42 -7.52 -48.21
CA ALA A 767 -39.72 -8.14 -49.52
C ALA A 767 -38.65 -9.15 -49.96
N GLY A 768 -37.55 -9.29 -49.21
CA GLY A 768 -36.44 -10.21 -49.52
C GLY A 768 -35.37 -9.62 -50.42
N GLU A 769 -35.46 -8.36 -50.81
CA GLU A 769 -34.46 -7.67 -51.65
C GLU A 769 -33.22 -7.26 -50.88
N MET A 770 -32.06 -7.31 -51.53
CA MET A 770 -30.78 -6.88 -50.99
C MET A 770 -30.56 -5.38 -51.23
N ILE A 771 -30.56 -4.61 -50.13
CA ILE A 771 -30.40 -3.16 -50.19
C ILE A 771 -29.03 -2.79 -49.62
N GLN A 772 -28.26 -2.05 -50.37
CA GLN A 772 -26.96 -1.56 -49.97
C GLN A 772 -27.11 -0.59 -48.77
N LEU A 773 -26.32 -0.79 -47.72
CA LEU A 773 -26.43 -0.04 -46.47
C LEU A 773 -26.23 1.47 -46.67
N ASP A 774 -25.33 1.87 -47.56
CA ASP A 774 -25.03 3.28 -47.90
C ASP A 774 -26.29 4.04 -48.40
N ASN A 775 -27.29 3.35 -48.95
CA ASN A 775 -28.54 3.94 -49.32
C ASN A 775 -29.43 4.32 -48.12
N LEU A 776 -29.24 3.69 -46.99
CA LEU A 776 -30.10 3.80 -45.80
C LEU A 776 -29.48 4.66 -44.69
N VAL A 777 -28.17 4.92 -44.76
CA VAL A 777 -27.45 5.60 -43.70
C VAL A 777 -26.58 6.73 -44.26
N THR A 778 -26.31 7.72 -43.43
CA THR A 778 -25.35 8.78 -43.68
C THR A 778 -24.21 8.66 -42.67
N LEU A 779 -23.00 8.57 -43.15
CA LEU A 779 -21.80 8.53 -42.34
C LEU A 779 -21.29 9.95 -42.08
N LYS A 780 -21.10 10.29 -40.80
CA LYS A 780 -20.42 11.54 -40.35
C LYS A 780 -19.21 11.20 -39.54
N GLU A 781 -18.10 11.81 -39.83
CA GLU A 781 -16.92 11.72 -38.97
C GLU A 781 -17.08 12.74 -37.85
N ASP A 782 -16.88 12.30 -36.62
CA ASP A 782 -16.97 13.08 -35.39
C ASP A 782 -15.85 12.68 -34.45
N VAL A 783 -15.72 13.35 -33.33
CA VAL A 783 -14.79 12.99 -32.25
C VAL A 783 -15.57 12.77 -30.96
N ALA A 784 -15.30 11.67 -30.30
CA ALA A 784 -15.96 11.32 -29.05
C ALA A 784 -14.97 10.90 -27.96
N PRO A 785 -15.32 11.04 -26.69
CA PRO A 785 -14.50 10.48 -25.62
C PRO A 785 -14.59 8.94 -25.64
N PRO A 786 -13.44 8.24 -25.63
CA PRO A 786 -13.42 6.76 -25.65
C PRO A 786 -13.95 6.14 -24.36
N GLN A 787 -13.84 6.91 -23.28
CA GLN A 787 -14.30 6.54 -21.94
C GLN A 787 -14.88 7.76 -21.26
N LEU A 788 -15.96 7.54 -20.53
CA LEU A 788 -16.61 8.54 -19.71
C LEU A 788 -16.44 8.15 -18.24
N TYR A 789 -16.11 9.14 -17.43
CA TYR A 789 -15.79 8.95 -16.03
C TYR A 789 -16.78 9.69 -15.16
N ARG A 790 -17.19 9.06 -14.07
CA ARG A 790 -18.00 9.70 -13.03
C ARG A 790 -17.35 9.48 -11.66
N TYR A 791 -17.43 10.47 -10.83
CA TYR A 791 -16.94 10.42 -9.45
C TYR A 791 -18.01 11.00 -8.53
N ASN A 792 -18.47 10.20 -7.57
CA ASN A 792 -19.59 10.54 -6.69
C ASN A 792 -20.81 11.03 -7.47
N ARG A 793 -21.13 10.35 -8.57
CA ARG A 793 -22.27 10.61 -9.50
C ARG A 793 -22.14 11.87 -10.37
N PHE A 794 -21.07 12.65 -10.23
CA PHE A 794 -20.79 13.76 -11.16
C PHE A 794 -19.94 13.28 -12.33
N VAL A 795 -20.19 13.84 -13.49
CA VAL A 795 -19.25 13.66 -14.61
C VAL A 795 -17.90 14.24 -14.22
N SER A 796 -16.85 13.52 -14.46
CA SER A 796 -15.55 13.91 -13.92
C SER A 796 -14.40 13.68 -14.90
N ALA A 797 -13.34 14.48 -14.71
CA ALA A 797 -12.05 14.28 -15.32
C ALA A 797 -10.98 14.24 -14.25
N THR A 798 -10.14 13.20 -14.26
CA THR A 798 -9.01 13.09 -13.33
C THR A 798 -7.75 13.53 -14.05
N VAL A 799 -7.16 14.61 -13.57
CA VAL A 799 -5.85 15.09 -14.01
C VAL A 799 -4.80 14.40 -13.15
N SER A 800 -3.91 13.66 -13.80
CA SER A 800 -2.83 12.94 -13.14
C SER A 800 -1.49 13.53 -13.57
N SER A 801 -0.59 13.77 -12.63
CA SER A 801 0.70 14.37 -12.93
C SER A 801 1.84 13.73 -12.13
N GLY A 802 2.98 13.59 -12.80
CA GLY A 802 4.27 13.39 -12.17
C GLY A 802 4.84 14.72 -11.67
N LEU A 803 5.81 14.66 -10.79
CA LEU A 803 6.45 15.84 -10.21
C LEU A 803 7.87 15.99 -10.74
N ASN A 804 8.29 17.22 -10.98
CA ASN A 804 9.68 17.53 -11.32
C ASN A 804 10.60 17.29 -10.11
N LYS A 805 11.87 17.02 -10.40
CA LYS A 805 12.88 16.83 -9.36
C LYS A 805 12.89 18.03 -8.42
N GLY A 806 12.64 17.76 -7.15
CA GLY A 806 12.64 18.80 -6.14
C GLY A 806 11.28 19.26 -5.66
N TYR A 807 10.18 18.77 -6.24
CA TYR A 807 8.82 19.02 -5.78
C TYR A 807 8.20 17.76 -5.18
N THR A 808 7.24 17.95 -4.28
CA THR A 808 6.54 16.88 -3.55
C THR A 808 5.06 16.85 -3.89
N ILE A 809 4.35 15.82 -3.42
CA ILE A 809 2.89 15.72 -3.59
C ILE A 809 2.19 16.95 -3.00
N GLY A 810 2.66 17.44 -1.85
CA GLY A 810 2.12 18.65 -1.21
C GLY A 810 2.20 19.85 -2.14
N ASP A 811 3.40 20.13 -2.68
CA ASP A 811 3.61 21.24 -3.63
C ASP A 811 2.72 21.09 -4.87
N GLY A 812 2.59 19.86 -5.38
CA GLY A 812 1.75 19.56 -6.53
C GLY A 812 0.26 19.81 -6.28
N LEU A 813 -0.24 19.46 -5.10
CA LEU A 813 -1.65 19.70 -4.74
C LEU A 813 -1.96 21.18 -4.52
N ASP A 814 -1.06 21.91 -3.88
CA ASP A 814 -1.22 23.34 -3.67
C ASP A 814 -1.21 24.09 -5.01
N GLU A 815 -0.37 23.67 -5.94
CA GLU A 815 -0.33 24.23 -7.29
C GLU A 815 -1.60 23.86 -8.10
N MET A 816 -2.12 22.62 -7.98
CA MET A 816 -3.41 22.27 -8.59
C MET A 816 -4.58 23.08 -8.04
N ASP A 817 -4.61 23.28 -6.71
CA ASP A 817 -5.63 24.13 -6.06
C ASP A 817 -5.53 25.59 -6.55
N ARG A 818 -4.32 26.12 -6.74
CA ARG A 818 -4.10 27.46 -7.30
C ARG A 818 -4.63 27.56 -8.74
N ILE A 819 -4.21 26.63 -9.61
CA ILE A 819 -4.67 26.58 -11.01
C ILE A 819 -6.19 26.43 -11.09
N ALA A 820 -6.78 25.58 -10.23
CA ALA A 820 -8.23 25.40 -10.20
C ALA A 820 -8.96 26.69 -9.83
N SER A 821 -8.48 27.42 -8.84
CA SER A 821 -9.07 28.72 -8.43
C SER A 821 -8.99 29.80 -9.52
N GLU A 822 -8.00 29.70 -10.42
CA GLU A 822 -7.80 30.67 -11.52
C GLU A 822 -8.55 30.32 -12.80
N THR A 823 -8.89 29.04 -13.01
CA THR A 823 -9.43 28.55 -14.29
C THR A 823 -10.86 28.06 -14.23
N LEU A 824 -11.33 27.58 -13.08
CA LEU A 824 -12.64 26.96 -12.94
C LEU A 824 -13.65 27.95 -12.36
N ASP A 825 -14.90 27.83 -12.76
CA ASP A 825 -16.00 28.59 -12.17
C ASP A 825 -16.59 27.86 -10.94
N ASN A 826 -17.51 28.53 -10.24
CA ASN A 826 -18.14 28.02 -9.01
C ASN A 826 -19.05 26.79 -9.25
N SER A 827 -19.28 26.37 -10.48
CA SER A 827 -20.08 25.17 -10.81
C SER A 827 -19.27 23.88 -10.75
N PHE A 828 -17.95 24.02 -10.75
CA PHE A 828 -17.05 22.89 -10.57
C PHE A 828 -16.85 22.54 -9.10
N ARG A 829 -16.65 21.28 -8.85
CA ARG A 829 -16.15 20.75 -7.57
C ARG A 829 -14.83 20.04 -7.81
N THR A 830 -13.95 20.12 -6.86
CA THR A 830 -12.68 19.41 -6.89
C THR A 830 -12.66 18.29 -5.85
N ALA A 831 -12.03 17.20 -6.17
CA ALA A 831 -11.80 16.09 -5.25
C ALA A 831 -10.40 15.50 -5.51
N LEU A 832 -9.91 14.70 -4.58
CA LEU A 832 -8.66 13.99 -4.70
C LEU A 832 -8.92 12.50 -4.85
N SER A 833 -8.02 11.82 -5.57
CA SER A 833 -8.06 10.38 -5.75
C SER A 833 -6.68 9.78 -5.46
N GLY A 834 -6.65 8.45 -5.26
CA GLY A 834 -5.40 7.71 -5.08
C GLY A 834 -4.50 8.27 -3.98
N GLU A 835 -3.21 8.32 -4.26
CA GLU A 835 -2.16 8.73 -3.30
C GLU A 835 -2.34 10.18 -2.79
N SER A 836 -2.85 11.07 -3.63
CA SER A 836 -3.16 12.46 -3.26
C SER A 836 -4.22 12.57 -2.16
N LYS A 837 -5.27 11.74 -2.24
CA LYS A 837 -6.33 11.67 -1.22
C LYS A 837 -5.76 11.16 0.11
N GLU A 838 -5.01 10.06 0.06
CA GLU A 838 -4.40 9.47 1.24
C GLU A 838 -3.39 10.43 1.91
N PHE A 839 -2.60 11.15 1.12
CA PHE A 839 -1.67 12.15 1.62
C PHE A 839 -2.38 13.27 2.41
N ARG A 840 -3.44 13.86 1.83
CA ARG A 840 -4.20 14.96 2.45
C ARG A 840 -4.90 14.50 3.74
N GLU A 841 -5.51 13.33 3.72
CA GLU A 841 -6.19 12.76 4.89
C GLU A 841 -5.19 12.32 5.98
N SER A 842 -4.07 11.71 5.62
CA SER A 842 -3.05 11.26 6.57
C SER A 842 -2.40 12.41 7.31
N SER A 843 -2.02 13.48 6.61
CA SER A 843 -1.34 14.63 7.20
C SER A 843 -2.19 15.30 8.26
N SER A 844 -3.49 15.47 8.02
CA SER A 844 -4.39 16.10 9.00
C SER A 844 -4.62 15.22 10.23
N ARG A 845 -4.75 13.91 10.04
CA ARG A 845 -4.97 12.94 11.14
C ARG A 845 -3.74 12.78 12.02
N LEU A 846 -2.53 12.74 11.44
CA LEU A 846 -1.29 12.67 12.21
C LEU A 846 -1.04 13.95 13.05
N MET A 847 -1.36 15.12 12.52
CA MET A 847 -1.31 16.38 13.28
C MET A 847 -2.27 16.34 14.48
N PHE A 848 -3.51 15.86 14.28
CA PHE A 848 -4.47 15.68 15.37
C PHE A 848 -3.95 14.67 16.42
N ALA A 849 -3.39 13.54 16.00
CA ALA A 849 -2.82 12.53 16.90
C ALA A 849 -1.66 13.12 17.73
N MET A 850 -0.80 13.93 17.11
CA MET A 850 0.31 14.61 17.80
C MET A 850 -0.19 15.57 18.89
N ILE A 851 -1.18 16.40 18.59
CA ILE A 851 -1.77 17.33 19.56
C ILE A 851 -2.43 16.54 20.70
N LEU A 852 -3.17 15.47 20.37
CA LEU A 852 -3.82 14.63 21.36
C LEU A 852 -2.80 13.90 22.25
N ALA A 853 -1.68 13.42 21.67
CA ALA A 853 -0.58 12.80 22.42
C ALA A 853 0.03 13.78 23.42
N LEU A 854 0.29 15.03 23.00
CA LEU A 854 0.79 16.08 23.89
C LEU A 854 -0.17 16.35 25.05
N PHE A 855 -1.47 16.40 24.76
CA PHE A 855 -2.49 16.62 25.78
C PHE A 855 -2.58 15.43 26.76
N MET A 856 -2.54 14.20 26.25
CA MET A 856 -2.55 12.98 27.07
C MET A 856 -1.33 12.91 28.00
N ILE A 857 -0.14 13.21 27.49
CA ILE A 857 1.08 13.26 28.33
C ILE A 857 0.92 14.28 29.43
N TYR A 858 0.44 15.50 29.08
CA TYR A 858 0.22 16.55 30.08
C TYR A 858 -0.71 16.08 31.20
N LEU A 859 -1.84 15.42 30.86
CA LEU A 859 -2.78 14.91 31.85
C LEU A 859 -2.18 13.79 32.73
N VAL A 860 -1.48 12.86 32.11
CA VAL A 860 -0.81 11.77 32.84
C VAL A 860 0.24 12.31 33.82
N LEU A 861 1.06 13.27 33.36
CA LEU A 861 2.05 13.91 34.22
C LEU A 861 1.41 14.77 35.31
N ALA A 862 0.29 15.44 35.03
CA ALA A 862 -0.44 16.23 36.03
C ALA A 862 -0.99 15.32 37.16
N ALA A 863 -1.52 14.18 36.80
CA ALA A 863 -1.97 13.17 37.78
C ALA A 863 -0.81 12.59 38.58
N GLN A 864 0.35 12.36 37.92
CA GLN A 864 1.54 11.81 38.56
C GLN A 864 2.17 12.76 39.59
N PHE A 865 2.37 14.03 39.18
CA PHE A 865 3.04 15.03 40.03
C PHE A 865 2.09 15.71 41.03
N GLU A 866 0.78 15.39 40.98
CA GLU A 866 -0.27 16.10 41.75
C GLU A 866 -0.14 17.64 41.59
N SER A 867 0.21 18.04 40.33
CA SER A 867 0.54 19.46 40.01
C SER A 867 0.20 19.74 38.56
N PHE A 868 -0.44 20.85 38.28
CA PHE A 868 -0.65 21.36 36.91
C PHE A 868 0.52 22.17 36.37
N LYS A 869 1.51 22.53 37.19
CA LYS A 869 2.68 23.34 36.81
C LYS A 869 3.89 22.47 36.43
N ASP A 870 4.16 21.41 37.19
CA ASP A 870 5.36 20.56 36.99
C ASP A 870 5.33 19.85 35.63
N PRO A 871 4.16 19.37 35.09
CA PRO A 871 4.07 18.85 33.74
C PRO A 871 4.54 19.81 32.65
N LEU A 872 4.28 21.14 32.80
CA LEU A 872 4.71 22.13 31.83
C LEU A 872 6.23 22.19 31.73
N VAL A 873 6.93 21.99 32.86
CA VAL A 873 8.41 21.92 32.86
C VAL A 873 8.90 20.78 31.99
N VAL A 874 8.28 19.56 32.12
CA VAL A 874 8.64 18.40 31.34
C VAL A 874 8.28 18.62 29.87
N MET A 875 7.14 19.23 29.59
CA MET A 875 6.67 19.49 28.21
C MET A 875 7.62 20.39 27.40
N PHE A 876 8.46 21.20 28.04
CA PHE A 876 9.49 21.96 27.31
C PHE A 876 10.54 21.06 26.63
N THR A 877 10.69 19.79 27.03
CA THR A 877 11.58 18.86 26.34
C THR A 877 11.10 18.54 24.92
N VAL A 878 9.80 18.61 24.66
CA VAL A 878 9.19 18.25 23.37
C VAL A 878 9.60 19.20 22.24
N PRO A 879 9.45 20.53 22.36
CA PRO A 879 9.93 21.44 21.32
C PRO A 879 11.45 21.30 21.03
N LEU A 880 12.26 20.98 22.04
CA LEU A 880 13.69 20.74 21.87
C LEU A 880 13.95 19.54 20.95
N ALA A 881 13.18 18.48 21.14
CA ALA A 881 13.28 17.27 20.35
C ALA A 881 12.78 17.46 18.91
N ILE A 882 11.63 18.12 18.75
CA ILE A 882 11.07 18.40 17.41
C ILE A 882 12.04 19.29 16.61
N ALA A 883 12.59 20.35 17.23
CA ALA A 883 13.59 21.18 16.57
C ALA A 883 14.80 20.37 16.12
N GLY A 884 15.31 19.50 16.98
CA GLY A 884 16.43 18.58 16.66
C GLY A 884 16.10 17.65 15.49
N ALA A 885 14.94 17.03 15.52
CA ALA A 885 14.48 16.14 14.44
C ALA A 885 14.42 16.89 13.10
N LEU A 886 13.78 18.07 13.08
CA LEU A 886 13.63 18.86 11.85
C LEU A 886 14.98 19.38 11.32
N ILE A 887 15.89 19.79 12.19
CA ILE A 887 17.25 20.22 11.81
C ILE A 887 17.99 19.05 11.12
N PHE A 888 18.00 17.87 11.74
CA PHE A 888 18.68 16.69 11.17
C PHE A 888 18.02 16.21 9.87
N MET A 889 16.71 16.19 9.79
CA MET A 889 15.96 15.87 8.56
C MET A 889 16.32 16.85 7.43
N SER A 890 16.31 18.15 7.71
CA SER A 890 16.68 19.18 6.72
C SER A 890 18.10 19.04 6.23
N TYR A 891 19.05 18.78 7.14
CA TYR A 891 20.46 18.60 6.79
C TYR A 891 20.70 17.31 5.98
N SER A 892 20.00 16.24 6.31
CA SER A 892 20.10 14.94 5.61
C SER A 892 19.26 14.87 4.33
N GLY A 893 18.49 15.91 4.00
CA GLY A 893 17.61 15.92 2.81
C GLY A 893 16.40 14.99 2.92
N VAL A 894 16.04 14.55 4.12
CA VAL A 894 14.90 13.67 4.38
C VAL A 894 13.60 14.48 4.36
N THR A 895 12.58 13.95 3.71
CA THR A 895 11.26 14.55 3.59
C THR A 895 10.40 14.34 4.83
N MET A 896 9.39 15.20 5.00
CA MET A 896 8.32 15.00 5.96
C MET A 896 7.35 13.95 5.39
N ASN A 897 7.41 12.75 5.88
CA ASN A 897 6.59 11.63 5.44
C ASN A 897 5.99 10.88 6.65
N ILE A 898 5.16 9.89 6.40
CA ILE A 898 4.49 9.13 7.48
C ILE A 898 5.51 8.57 8.49
N PHE A 899 6.65 8.03 8.03
CA PHE A 899 7.67 7.44 8.91
C PHE A 899 8.37 8.48 9.78
N SER A 900 8.78 9.61 9.20
CA SER A 900 9.41 10.71 9.94
C SER A 900 8.44 11.36 10.93
N GLN A 901 7.15 11.53 10.57
CA GLN A 901 6.13 12.07 11.46
C GLN A 901 5.88 11.17 12.67
N ILE A 902 5.85 9.86 12.47
CA ILE A 902 5.73 8.90 13.58
C ILE A 902 6.99 8.88 14.43
N GLY A 903 8.18 9.01 13.81
CA GLY A 903 9.43 9.24 14.54
C GLY A 903 9.36 10.45 15.45
N ILE A 904 8.76 11.56 14.99
CA ILE A 904 8.54 12.76 15.79
C ILE A 904 7.53 12.50 16.92
N ILE A 905 6.43 11.81 16.68
CA ILE A 905 5.46 11.44 17.73
C ILE A 905 6.14 10.55 18.78
N MET A 906 6.93 9.58 18.37
CA MET A 906 7.67 8.71 19.28
C MET A 906 8.67 9.48 20.15
N LEU A 907 9.35 10.48 19.58
CA LEU A 907 10.27 11.37 20.32
C LEU A 907 9.58 12.06 21.50
N ILE A 908 8.31 12.43 21.37
CA ILE A 908 7.56 13.08 22.46
C ILE A 908 7.59 12.23 23.72
N GLY A 909 7.36 10.93 23.58
CA GLY A 909 7.41 9.99 24.71
C GLY A 909 8.82 9.73 25.23
N LEU A 910 9.78 9.55 24.30
CA LEU A 910 11.16 9.26 24.63
C LEU A 910 11.84 10.37 25.46
N VAL A 911 11.65 11.60 25.02
CA VAL A 911 12.35 12.75 25.57
C VAL A 911 11.71 13.20 26.88
N ALA A 912 10.39 13.06 27.03
CA ALA A 912 9.69 13.35 28.27
C ALA A 912 10.26 12.59 29.47
N LYS A 913 10.76 11.35 29.26
CA LYS A 913 11.37 10.50 30.30
C LYS A 913 12.52 11.19 31.01
N ASN A 914 13.43 11.85 30.28
CA ASN A 914 14.57 12.55 30.88
C ASN A 914 14.11 13.73 31.77
N GLY A 915 13.12 14.47 31.31
CA GLY A 915 12.49 15.54 32.09
C GLY A 915 11.77 15.02 33.35
N ILE A 916 11.04 13.91 33.23
CA ILE A 916 10.33 13.27 34.36
C ILE A 916 11.32 12.90 35.45
N LEU A 917 12.43 12.24 35.12
CA LEU A 917 13.42 11.80 36.07
C LEU A 917 14.08 12.98 36.82
N ILE A 918 14.33 14.10 36.15
CA ILE A 918 14.91 15.30 36.78
C ILE A 918 13.90 15.93 37.73
N VAL A 919 12.64 16.15 37.26
CA VAL A 919 11.58 16.83 38.02
C VAL A 919 11.15 16.00 39.23
N GLU A 920 10.93 14.70 39.03
CA GLU A 920 10.52 13.77 40.13
C GLU A 920 11.59 13.76 41.25
N PHE A 921 12.85 13.63 40.87
CA PHE A 921 13.93 13.60 41.84
C PHE A 921 14.12 14.95 42.53
N ALA A 922 13.91 16.06 41.82
CA ALA A 922 13.92 17.40 42.41
C ALA A 922 12.77 17.56 43.42
N ASN A 923 11.57 17.04 43.10
CA ASN A 923 10.42 17.08 44.01
C ASN A 923 10.68 16.24 45.27
N GLN A 924 11.22 15.03 45.14
CA GLN A 924 11.62 14.19 46.29
C GLN A 924 12.68 14.88 47.18
N ARG A 925 13.65 15.61 46.58
CA ARG A 925 14.63 16.40 47.34
C ARG A 925 14.04 17.59 48.06
N GLN A 926 13.04 18.28 47.47
CA GLN A 926 12.30 19.32 48.16
C GLN A 926 11.49 18.77 49.35
N GLU A 927 10.87 17.59 49.20
CA GLU A 927 10.15 16.90 50.29
C GLU A 927 11.10 16.46 51.40
N ALA A 928 12.36 16.14 51.07
CA ALA A 928 13.40 15.84 52.04
C ALA A 928 13.99 17.12 52.73
N GLY A 929 13.49 18.32 52.39
CA GLY A 929 13.83 19.58 53.10
C GLY A 929 14.87 20.46 52.42
N LEU A 930 15.29 20.21 51.18
CA LEU A 930 16.21 21.09 50.45
C LEU A 930 15.45 22.25 49.79
N SER A 931 16.06 23.40 49.69
CA SER A 931 15.48 24.53 48.94
C SER A 931 15.30 24.17 47.45
N MET A 932 14.32 24.77 46.74
CA MET A 932 14.03 24.51 45.34
C MET A 932 15.29 24.62 44.46
N ALA A 933 16.15 25.61 44.70
CA ALA A 933 17.38 25.80 43.92
C ALA A 933 18.46 24.74 44.22
N GLU A 934 18.60 24.27 45.45
CA GLU A 934 19.50 23.20 45.83
C GLU A 934 18.95 21.85 45.40
N ALA A 935 17.66 21.63 45.52
CA ALA A 935 16.99 20.42 45.10
C ALA A 935 17.19 20.13 43.59
N ILE A 936 16.96 21.12 42.73
CA ILE A 936 17.13 20.98 41.29
C ILE A 936 18.61 20.80 40.88
N ARG A 937 19.53 21.51 41.53
CA ARG A 937 20.98 21.32 41.31
C ARG A 937 21.45 19.91 41.68
N SER A 938 21.08 19.43 42.87
CA SER A 938 21.39 18.12 43.36
C SER A 938 20.80 17.03 42.48
N ALA A 939 19.52 17.15 42.12
CA ALA A 939 18.80 16.24 41.27
C ALA A 939 19.46 16.11 39.88
N SER A 940 19.72 17.24 39.22
CA SER A 940 20.32 17.25 37.88
C SER A 940 21.72 16.66 37.85
N THR A 941 22.54 16.97 38.84
CA THR A 941 23.94 16.44 38.92
C THR A 941 23.97 14.94 39.19
N GLN A 942 23.11 14.45 40.09
CA GLN A 942 23.06 13.02 40.41
C GLN A 942 22.44 12.18 39.28
N ARG A 943 21.52 12.75 38.52
CA ARG A 943 20.86 12.07 37.39
C ARG A 943 21.60 12.20 36.06
N LEU A 944 22.69 12.97 35.96
CA LEU A 944 23.47 13.13 34.74
C LEU A 944 23.88 11.79 34.12
N ARG A 945 24.53 10.94 34.91
CA ARG A 945 25.09 9.67 34.45
C ARG A 945 24.00 8.69 33.99
N PRO A 946 22.91 8.43 34.76
CA PRO A 946 21.76 7.65 34.27
C PRO A 946 21.17 8.19 32.97
N ILE A 947 20.88 9.50 32.89
CA ILE A 947 20.28 10.13 31.70
C ILE A 947 21.20 9.99 30.48
N LEU A 948 22.48 10.23 30.58
CA LEU A 948 23.41 10.05 29.48
C LEU A 948 23.53 8.59 29.07
N MET A 949 23.59 7.66 30.04
CA MET A 949 23.69 6.23 29.76
C MET A 949 22.46 5.75 28.97
N THR A 950 21.25 6.09 29.43
CA THR A 950 20.03 5.68 28.74
C THR A 950 19.88 6.39 27.38
N SER A 951 20.11 7.70 27.29
CA SER A 951 20.00 8.43 26.03
C SER A 951 21.02 7.96 24.99
N ILE A 952 22.28 7.73 25.37
CA ILE A 952 23.33 7.22 24.47
C ILE A 952 23.02 5.78 24.05
N SER A 953 22.55 4.91 24.98
CA SER A 953 22.08 3.56 24.65
C SER A 953 20.98 3.58 23.60
N THR A 954 19.97 4.42 23.80
CA THR A 954 18.86 4.56 22.87
C THR A 954 19.31 5.11 21.52
N ILE A 955 20.13 6.18 21.51
CA ILE A 955 20.67 6.77 20.28
C ILE A 955 21.47 5.70 19.50
N LEU A 956 22.42 5.01 20.14
CA LEU A 956 23.24 4.01 19.46
C LEU A 956 22.47 2.75 19.09
N GLY A 957 21.43 2.37 19.85
CA GLY A 957 20.50 1.32 19.47
C GLY A 957 19.72 1.66 18.21
N LEU A 958 19.52 2.95 17.89
CA LEU A 958 18.79 3.42 16.72
C LEU A 958 19.70 3.84 15.55
N VAL A 959 21.02 3.99 15.77
CA VAL A 959 21.99 4.32 14.70
C VAL A 959 21.93 3.34 13.53
N PRO A 960 21.77 2.02 13.71
CA PRO A 960 21.63 1.10 12.58
C PRO A 960 20.45 1.43 11.64
N LEU A 961 19.38 2.08 12.13
CA LEU A 961 18.28 2.56 11.30
C LEU A 961 18.69 3.74 10.40
N VAL A 962 19.57 4.61 10.88
CA VAL A 962 20.08 5.77 10.12
C VAL A 962 20.95 5.33 8.94
N TYR A 963 21.71 4.26 9.15
CA TYR A 963 22.58 3.68 8.13
C TYR A 963 21.99 2.41 7.48
N ALA A 964 20.67 2.22 7.58
CA ALA A 964 20.02 1.10 6.94
C ALA A 964 20.30 1.09 5.44
N SER A 965 20.56 -0.07 4.89
CA SER A 965 20.78 -0.31 3.46
C SER A 965 19.88 -1.43 2.99
N GLY A 966 19.77 -1.64 1.69
CA GLY A 966 18.97 -2.72 1.14
C GLY A 966 17.49 -2.36 0.95
N GLU A 967 16.68 -3.38 0.84
CA GLU A 967 15.26 -3.26 0.52
C GLU A 967 14.46 -2.73 1.71
N GLY A 968 13.54 -1.78 1.48
CA GLY A 968 12.75 -1.13 2.53
C GLY A 968 13.55 -0.19 3.45
N ALA A 969 14.73 0.28 3.03
CA ALA A 969 15.61 1.09 3.86
C ALA A 969 15.14 2.55 4.04
N GLN A 970 14.51 3.15 3.03
CA GLN A 970 14.22 4.59 3.02
C GLN A 970 13.24 5.02 4.14
N GLY A 971 12.22 4.21 4.39
CA GLY A 971 11.31 4.45 5.51
C GLY A 971 12.00 4.35 6.87
N ARG A 972 12.91 3.37 7.02
CA ARG A 972 13.73 3.18 8.25
C ARG A 972 14.68 4.35 8.48
N ILE A 973 15.37 4.81 7.43
CA ILE A 973 16.27 5.97 7.46
C ILE A 973 15.51 7.23 7.88
N ALA A 974 14.37 7.50 7.28
CA ALA A 974 13.57 8.69 7.59
C ALA A 974 13.17 8.74 9.07
N MET A 975 12.68 7.62 9.62
CA MET A 975 12.34 7.51 11.03
C MET A 975 13.59 7.59 11.92
N GLY A 976 14.65 6.86 11.56
CA GLY A 976 15.91 6.83 12.31
C GLY A 976 16.53 8.22 12.45
N ILE A 977 16.62 8.99 11.36
CA ILE A 977 17.17 10.37 11.37
C ILE A 977 16.32 11.28 12.24
N ALA A 978 15.00 11.22 12.14
CA ALA A 978 14.11 12.04 12.96
C ALA A 978 14.32 11.75 14.44
N VAL A 979 14.33 10.46 14.83
CA VAL A 979 14.45 10.08 16.24
C VAL A 979 15.85 10.33 16.79
N VAL A 980 16.91 9.91 16.10
CA VAL A 980 18.28 10.09 16.53
C VAL A 980 18.63 11.58 16.62
N GLY A 981 18.29 12.37 15.57
CA GLY A 981 18.53 13.81 15.55
C GLY A 981 17.81 14.54 16.68
N GLY A 982 16.54 14.22 16.90
CA GLY A 982 15.75 14.77 17.99
C GLY A 982 16.30 14.39 19.36
N MET A 983 16.70 13.13 19.56
CA MET A 983 17.29 12.64 20.81
C MET A 983 18.65 13.33 21.12
N ILE A 984 19.52 13.49 20.14
CA ILE A 984 20.81 14.16 20.34
C ILE A 984 20.60 15.57 20.85
N VAL A 985 19.84 16.39 20.12
CA VAL A 985 19.62 17.80 20.48
C VAL A 985 18.89 17.93 21.81
N SER A 986 17.83 17.14 22.00
CA SER A 986 17.04 17.21 23.21
C SER A 986 17.80 16.76 24.44
N THR A 987 18.63 15.71 24.37
CA THR A 987 19.40 15.21 25.53
C THR A 987 20.31 16.30 26.05
N PHE A 988 21.06 16.98 25.18
CA PHE A 988 21.93 18.08 25.60
C PHE A 988 21.16 19.26 26.16
N LEU A 989 20.12 19.70 25.50
CA LEU A 989 19.38 20.91 25.93
C LEU A 989 18.50 20.64 27.15
N THR A 990 17.96 19.46 27.32
CA THR A 990 17.15 19.08 28.49
C THR A 990 17.93 19.21 29.80
N LEU A 991 19.20 18.84 29.81
CA LEU A 991 20.08 18.94 30.97
C LEU A 991 20.23 20.38 31.51
N PHE A 992 19.98 21.40 30.69
CA PHE A 992 20.08 22.81 31.09
C PHE A 992 18.71 23.49 31.16
N ILE A 993 17.84 23.25 30.16
CA ILE A 993 16.57 23.95 30.04
C ILE A 993 15.56 23.47 31.08
N VAL A 994 15.45 22.15 31.33
CA VAL A 994 14.52 21.63 32.33
C VAL A 994 14.82 22.17 33.73
N PRO A 995 16.07 22.14 34.22
CA PRO A 995 16.40 22.77 35.52
C PRO A 995 16.07 24.25 35.57
N ALA A 996 16.32 25.01 34.49
CA ALA A 996 15.99 26.44 34.44
C ALA A 996 14.47 26.65 34.48
N MET A 997 13.72 25.92 33.68
CA MET A 997 12.25 26.04 33.65
C MET A 997 11.60 25.58 34.97
N TYR A 998 12.16 24.54 35.59
CA TYR A 998 11.74 24.15 36.94
C TYR A 998 11.85 25.29 37.92
N SER A 999 12.99 26.02 37.91
CA SER A 999 13.17 27.19 38.76
C SER A 999 12.28 28.39 38.45
N PHE A 1000 11.58 28.44 37.28
CA PHE A 1000 10.62 29.48 36.93
C PHE A 1000 9.18 29.08 37.22
N ILE A 1001 8.83 27.82 36.95
CA ILE A 1001 7.42 27.38 36.84
C ILE A 1001 6.98 26.58 38.07
N SER A 1002 7.88 25.71 38.60
CA SER A 1002 7.53 24.79 39.69
C SER A 1002 7.15 25.52 40.98
N THR A 1003 6.40 24.84 41.80
CA THR A 1003 5.96 25.41 43.10
C THR A 1003 6.93 25.04 44.21
N ASP A 1004 7.29 26.02 45.05
CA ASP A 1004 8.10 25.79 46.25
C ASP A 1004 7.25 24.99 47.27
N ARG A 1005 7.56 23.70 47.42
CA ARG A 1005 6.84 22.76 48.29
C ARG A 1005 7.15 23.01 49.78
N GLN A 1006 8.33 23.57 50.10
CA GLN A 1006 8.65 23.92 51.47
C GLN A 1006 7.72 25.04 52.05
N SER A 1007 7.40 26.01 51.23
CA SER A 1007 6.48 27.06 51.65
C SER A 1007 5.06 26.53 51.92
N LYS A 1008 4.65 25.45 51.27
CA LYS A 1008 3.38 24.75 51.52
C LYS A 1008 3.38 23.94 52.83
N ILE A 1009 4.47 23.21 53.10
CA ILE A 1009 4.63 22.43 54.33
C ILE A 1009 4.68 23.36 55.53
N ASN A 1010 5.47 24.41 55.50
CA ASN A 1010 5.52 25.45 56.55
C ASN A 1010 4.17 26.14 56.76
N ASN A 1011 3.41 26.42 55.74
CA ASN A 1011 2.07 27.01 55.82
C ASN A 1011 1.00 26.03 56.34
N GLN A 1012 1.17 24.70 56.10
CA GLN A 1012 0.29 23.67 56.70
C GLN A 1012 0.60 23.46 58.17
N GLU A 1013 1.87 23.40 58.56
CA GLU A 1013 2.29 23.34 59.96
C GLU A 1013 1.85 24.59 60.77
N LEU A 1014 1.90 25.76 60.15
CA LEU A 1014 1.38 27.02 60.76
C LEU A 1014 -0.17 27.03 60.83
N LYS A 1015 -0.89 26.34 59.97
CA LYS A 1015 -2.34 26.16 60.02
C LYS A 1015 -2.75 25.08 61.03
N ILE A 1016 -1.91 24.09 61.27
CA ILE A 1016 -2.17 23.04 62.29
C ILE A 1016 -1.79 23.55 63.72
N LYS A 1017 -0.90 24.54 63.81
CA LYS A 1017 -0.52 25.20 65.06
C LYS A 1017 -1.41 26.39 65.42
N LYS A 1018 -2.33 26.79 64.56
CA LYS A 1018 -3.41 27.75 64.88
C LYS A 1018 -4.71 26.95 65.03
#